data_82aae44284adbd12f2d476fc99c0b8d4
#
_entry.id   82aae44284adbd12f2d476fc99c0b8d4
#
_cell.length_a   1.000
_cell.length_b   1.000
_cell.length_c   1.000
_cell.angle_alpha   90.00
_cell.angle_beta   90.00
_cell.angle_gamma   90.00
#
_symmetry.space_group_name_H-M   'P 1'
#
loop_
_entity.id
_entity.type
_entity.pdbx_description
1 polymer ?
#
loop_
_entity_poly.entity_id
_entity_poly.type
_entity_poly.pdbx_seq_one_letter_code
_entity_poly.pdbx_strand_id
1 'polypeptide(L)'
;MGGILGGGSNAKQQKAVGSLQFQTSQHGGVIPLVYGTTRLAGNLLDYDDFRATPASKTGGKGKGGGGGKGGGQQYTYSASFIMGLCQGPIAGIGTVWWDKNITTLAGLPGLSSINLGSDGQPADPFWATNHPAKALSYSGTANFTCANYQLGNTATLPNFSVEIEGIDTGSGVNGFDANPAAVVADFLTNARYGAGFPNANLDPAMTTLAATSYQSYCFAAGLFVSPVLDTQQPAQQCLADIANLTNSAIVWSGGLLKLIPYGDQPLTTSYQLVELGGSVTSAGGDTLSLVFSNPGLAGSPITVSYTTTGQEQTYAAVGAGLAQVVLGTAPLTAFGLWAGVSPDGLIIAMLNATAQATSLTAGASGGITIALGGTAGPFTYTPSTTPIYGLGEDDFIVQESGVGSNSGVSPGGTALRSGASPVTGGFTDDPLHIVRSTPADANNYIQLQCKDRGNSYNSHVVETFDQGAVDLYGIRRDTSLKADMIVDPYLTGAVVAQLVLQRSLLFRNTYTFKLGWKYCLLEPMDLVQITDARLGVSALTVRITAVEEDDEGTLTITAEDFFGGYSTAVLYGKQSTAGYMPNWAIGPGDVNMPLIFEPPAALLSGDLEIWVALSGGPNWGGAQVWISSDGNSYAYAGTIPGPATQGVLTTTLANYAGTEPDTTNTLSVDLTESRGELLSVSAGDAANLVTLCYVGGELLAYQTATLTTTYHYGLKTLYRGAYGSTTGNHPLGAQFARLDQAIGRFPYPSTLIGQTIFLKFPSANIVGGGAQSLASVPAYTYTVTGSGKASVATTVSGSFTGSMTANLVVQRYVFAGTVMFAAGLTGGQGTAGVAATATTTYNIRKNGANVGTMVFGGGATTATFTMASATTFMAGDILTLVAPASPDATLANLAWTLVGSQ
;
A
#
# COMPACT_ATOMS: atom_id res chain seq x y z
N MET A 1 -53.41 26.33 26.26
CA MET A 1 -54.28 26.54 25.08
C MET A 1 -53.38 26.39 23.91
N GLY A 2 -53.28 25.34 23.15
CA GLY A 2 -54.36 24.59 22.53
C GLY A 2 -54.22 24.82 21.03
N GLY A 3 -53.90 23.78 20.28
CA GLY A 3 -53.89 23.87 18.86
C GLY A 3 -53.14 22.70 18.20
N ILE A 4 -53.70 21.50 18.34
CA ILE A 4 -53.35 20.34 17.55
C ILE A 4 -54.00 20.51 16.19
N LEU A 5 -53.23 20.63 15.14
CA LEU A 5 -53.67 20.40 13.77
C LEU A 5 -52.97 19.16 13.23
N GLY A 6 -53.69 18.04 13.22
CA GLY A 6 -53.34 16.82 12.51
C GLY A 6 -53.36 17.06 11.00
N GLY A 7 -52.14 17.06 10.41
CA GLY A 7 -51.98 16.94 8.97
C GLY A 7 -52.14 15.49 8.56
N GLY A 8 -53.30 15.11 8.05
CA GLY A 8 -53.52 13.82 7.38
C GLY A 8 -52.58 13.73 6.16
N SER A 9 -51.57 12.88 6.22
CA SER A 9 -50.80 12.47 5.04
C SER A 9 -51.71 11.68 4.09
N ASN A 10 -52.24 12.35 3.08
CA ASN A 10 -52.83 11.67 1.92
C ASN A 10 -51.71 10.80 1.30
N ALA A 11 -51.76 9.52 1.56
CA ALA A 11 -50.96 8.56 0.81
C ALA A 11 -51.41 8.68 -0.68
N LYS A 12 -50.56 9.39 -1.45
CA LYS A 12 -50.76 9.48 -2.90
C LYS A 12 -50.74 8.08 -3.48
N GLN A 13 -51.83 7.67 -4.12
CA GLN A 13 -51.94 6.45 -4.90
C GLN A 13 -50.82 6.52 -5.94
N GLN A 14 -49.86 5.59 -5.88
CA GLN A 14 -48.77 5.54 -6.84
C GLN A 14 -49.37 5.15 -8.21
N LYS A 15 -49.38 6.10 -9.13
CA LYS A 15 -49.80 5.82 -10.52
C LYS A 15 -48.76 4.91 -11.17
N ALA A 16 -49.23 3.94 -11.97
CA ALA A 16 -48.32 3.15 -12.81
C ALA A 16 -47.53 4.09 -13.72
N VAL A 17 -46.23 3.85 -13.84
CA VAL A 17 -45.36 4.55 -14.80
C VAL A 17 -45.72 4.04 -16.19
N GLY A 18 -45.92 4.94 -17.14
CA GLY A 18 -46.43 4.60 -18.47
C GLY A 18 -45.38 4.20 -19.52
N SER A 19 -44.09 4.35 -19.18
CA SER A 19 -42.98 4.05 -20.08
C SER A 19 -41.74 3.61 -19.30
N LEU A 20 -40.84 2.87 -19.95
CA LEU A 20 -39.57 2.45 -19.45
C LEU A 20 -38.68 3.69 -19.19
N GLN A 21 -37.98 3.72 -18.05
CA GLN A 21 -36.95 4.70 -17.73
C GLN A 21 -35.59 4.04 -17.92
N PHE A 22 -34.67 4.71 -18.62
CA PHE A 22 -33.31 4.22 -18.85
C PHE A 22 -32.32 5.37 -18.76
N GLN A 23 -31.08 5.06 -18.39
CA GLN A 23 -30.00 6.05 -18.22
C GLN A 23 -28.98 5.99 -19.35
N THR A 24 -28.92 4.90 -20.11
CA THR A 24 -27.91 4.65 -21.14
C THR A 24 -28.60 4.37 -22.50
N SER A 25 -28.89 5.43 -23.21
CA SER A 25 -29.23 5.35 -24.66
C SER A 25 -28.69 6.63 -25.31
N GLN A 26 -27.70 6.46 -26.18
CA GLN A 26 -27.10 7.55 -26.94
C GLN A 26 -27.32 7.30 -28.42
N HIS A 27 -28.16 8.10 -29.05
CA HIS A 27 -28.35 8.11 -30.49
C HIS A 27 -27.20 8.86 -31.17
N GLY A 28 -26.57 8.28 -32.18
CA GLY A 28 -25.46 8.87 -32.91
C GLY A 28 -24.13 8.81 -32.20
N GLY A 29 -24.03 8.06 -31.09
CA GLY A 29 -22.77 7.78 -30.44
C GLY A 29 -21.87 6.86 -31.28
N VAL A 30 -20.58 6.89 -31.01
CA VAL A 30 -19.58 5.99 -31.61
C VAL A 30 -19.90 4.55 -31.18
N ILE A 31 -19.92 3.61 -32.11
CA ILE A 31 -19.95 2.17 -31.79
C ILE A 31 -18.57 1.79 -31.31
N PRO A 32 -18.38 1.34 -30.06
CA PRO A 32 -17.06 1.00 -29.54
C PRO A 32 -16.38 -0.09 -30.36
N LEU A 33 -15.09 0.04 -30.61
CA LEU A 33 -14.25 -1.01 -31.17
C LEU A 33 -13.42 -1.61 -30.03
N VAL A 34 -13.52 -2.92 -29.84
CA VAL A 34 -12.90 -3.63 -28.72
C VAL A 34 -11.95 -4.69 -29.25
N TYR A 35 -10.70 -4.67 -28.82
CA TYR A 35 -9.74 -5.75 -28.97
C TYR A 35 -9.43 -6.36 -27.60
N GLY A 36 -9.05 -7.65 -27.61
CA GLY A 36 -8.83 -8.36 -26.35
C GLY A 36 -10.12 -8.45 -25.52
N THR A 37 -9.99 -8.54 -24.20
CA THR A 37 -11.14 -8.70 -23.32
C THR A 37 -11.24 -7.62 -22.28
N THR A 38 -12.38 -6.92 -22.24
CA THR A 38 -12.61 -5.83 -21.30
C THR A 38 -14.09 -5.66 -20.98
N ARG A 39 -14.38 -4.91 -19.92
CA ARG A 39 -15.75 -4.56 -19.52
C ARG A 39 -16.24 -3.32 -20.25
N LEU A 40 -17.40 -3.43 -20.88
CA LEU A 40 -18.03 -2.35 -21.63
C LEU A 40 -19.46 -2.11 -21.11
N ALA A 41 -19.89 -0.86 -21.07
CA ALA A 41 -21.29 -0.52 -20.79
C ALA A 41 -22.16 -0.77 -22.05
N GLY A 42 -23.32 -1.37 -21.85
CA GLY A 42 -24.29 -1.57 -22.94
C GLY A 42 -25.03 -0.29 -23.32
N ASN A 43 -25.39 -0.15 -24.56
CA ASN A 43 -26.24 0.93 -25.09
C ASN A 43 -27.61 0.37 -25.50
N LEU A 44 -28.70 0.91 -24.97
CA LEU A 44 -30.05 0.49 -25.30
C LEU A 44 -30.36 0.87 -26.76
N LEU A 45 -30.56 -0.13 -27.63
CA LEU A 45 -30.92 0.09 -29.05
C LEU A 45 -32.41 0.23 -29.27
N ASP A 46 -33.22 -0.65 -28.70
CA ASP A 46 -34.69 -0.61 -28.77
C ASP A 46 -35.31 -1.34 -27.58
N TYR A 47 -36.57 -1.01 -27.28
CA TYR A 47 -37.39 -1.73 -26.31
C TYR A 47 -38.85 -1.79 -26.72
N ASP A 48 -39.54 -2.82 -26.23
CA ASP A 48 -40.98 -2.99 -26.37
C ASP A 48 -41.58 -3.82 -25.22
N ASP A 49 -42.84 -4.20 -25.30
CA ASP A 49 -43.57 -5.01 -24.30
C ASP A 49 -43.53 -4.44 -22.87
N PHE A 50 -43.42 -3.13 -22.76
CA PHE A 50 -43.43 -2.54 -21.43
C PHE A 50 -44.78 -2.73 -20.74
N ARG A 51 -44.78 -3.39 -19.56
CA ARG A 51 -45.99 -3.71 -18.80
C ARG A 51 -45.87 -3.34 -17.36
N ALA A 52 -46.94 -2.74 -16.81
CA ALA A 52 -47.12 -2.52 -15.38
C ALA A 52 -48.15 -3.50 -14.85
N THR A 53 -47.75 -4.49 -14.09
CA THR A 53 -48.62 -5.51 -13.51
C THR A 53 -48.91 -5.18 -12.05
N PRO A 54 -50.19 -5.08 -11.61
CA PRO A 54 -50.51 -4.87 -10.22
C PRO A 54 -49.94 -6.02 -9.35
N ALA A 55 -49.17 -5.71 -8.32
CA ALA A 55 -48.64 -6.72 -7.39
C ALA A 55 -49.81 -7.37 -6.63
N SER A 56 -49.87 -8.71 -6.65
CA SER A 56 -50.87 -9.47 -5.89
C SER A 56 -50.67 -9.26 -4.40
N LYS A 57 -51.72 -8.84 -3.68
CA LYS A 57 -51.72 -8.81 -2.20
C LYS A 57 -51.67 -10.27 -1.72
N THR A 58 -50.54 -10.71 -1.25
CA THR A 58 -50.46 -11.99 -0.52
C THR A 58 -51.25 -11.86 0.77
N GLY A 59 -52.44 -12.41 0.76
CA GLY A 59 -53.34 -12.40 1.89
C GLY A 59 -52.87 -13.29 3.02
N GLY A 60 -52.14 -12.74 3.99
CA GLY A 60 -52.02 -13.33 5.32
C GLY A 60 -53.37 -13.23 6.03
N LYS A 61 -54.11 -14.35 6.21
CA LYS A 61 -55.32 -14.44 7.05
C LYS A 61 -54.91 -14.27 8.53
N GLY A 62 -54.76 -13.03 8.98
CA GLY A 62 -54.72 -12.67 10.38
C GLY A 62 -56.05 -12.04 10.76
N LYS A 63 -56.89 -12.78 11.49
CA LYS A 63 -58.19 -12.33 12.05
C LYS A 63 -57.97 -11.35 13.18
N GLY A 64 -58.16 -10.05 12.97
CA GLY A 64 -58.09 -9.03 14.03
C GLY A 64 -58.56 -7.69 13.45
N GLY A 65 -59.76 -7.24 13.85
CA GLY A 65 -60.42 -6.04 13.33
C GLY A 65 -59.70 -4.72 13.65
N GLY A 66 -59.79 -3.79 12.72
CA GLY A 66 -59.42 -2.40 12.86
C GLY A 66 -59.22 -1.76 11.49
N GLY A 67 -60.20 -1.00 11.01
CA GLY A 67 -60.18 -0.35 9.69
C GLY A 67 -59.05 0.63 9.50
N GLY A 68 -58.17 0.38 8.55
CA GLY A 68 -57.19 1.29 8.00
C GLY A 68 -57.19 1.19 6.49
N LYS A 69 -57.97 1.96 5.76
CA LYS A 69 -57.96 2.18 4.33
C LYS A 69 -56.71 2.98 3.98
N GLY A 70 -55.72 2.40 3.24
CA GLY A 70 -54.57 3.17 2.79
C GLY A 70 -53.39 2.37 2.27
N GLY A 71 -53.59 1.18 1.71
CA GLY A 71 -52.53 0.50 0.98
C GLY A 71 -52.53 0.93 -0.49
N GLY A 72 -51.57 1.78 -0.92
CA GLY A 72 -51.38 2.11 -2.33
C GLY A 72 -51.14 0.86 -3.18
N GLN A 73 -51.67 0.82 -4.40
CA GLN A 73 -51.46 -0.25 -5.35
C GLN A 73 -49.99 -0.28 -5.74
N GLN A 74 -49.23 -1.35 -5.43
CA GLN A 74 -47.88 -1.57 -5.91
C GLN A 74 -47.96 -2.21 -7.29
N TYR A 75 -46.98 -1.85 -8.14
CA TYR A 75 -46.84 -2.43 -9.47
C TYR A 75 -45.47 -3.10 -9.58
N THR A 76 -45.43 -4.19 -10.36
CA THR A 76 -44.19 -4.76 -10.90
C THR A 76 -44.14 -4.46 -12.39
N TYR A 77 -42.93 -4.25 -12.89
CA TYR A 77 -42.71 -3.84 -14.26
C TYR A 77 -41.93 -4.89 -15.03
N SER A 78 -42.18 -5.02 -16.32
CA SER A 78 -41.40 -5.84 -17.28
C SER A 78 -41.28 -5.15 -18.63
N ALA A 79 -40.22 -5.46 -19.38
CA ALA A 79 -39.99 -4.99 -20.73
C ALA A 79 -39.13 -5.97 -21.50
N SER A 80 -39.28 -5.95 -22.86
CA SER A 80 -38.32 -6.59 -23.77
C SER A 80 -37.40 -5.52 -24.34
N PHE A 81 -36.10 -5.82 -24.48
CA PHE A 81 -35.13 -4.85 -25.00
C PHE A 81 -33.98 -5.50 -25.76
N ILE A 82 -33.35 -4.74 -26.65
CA ILE A 82 -32.06 -5.06 -27.30
C ILE A 82 -30.98 -4.14 -26.75
N MET A 83 -29.91 -4.76 -26.25
CA MET A 83 -28.76 -4.06 -25.76
C MET A 83 -27.61 -4.17 -26.75
N GLY A 84 -27.23 -3.06 -27.39
CA GLY A 84 -26.07 -2.96 -28.26
C GLY A 84 -24.78 -2.88 -27.45
N LEU A 85 -23.71 -3.46 -27.96
CA LEU A 85 -22.43 -3.58 -27.31
C LEU A 85 -21.32 -2.84 -28.09
N CYS A 86 -20.79 -3.48 -29.13
CA CYS A 86 -19.62 -2.97 -29.85
C CYS A 86 -19.62 -3.43 -31.31
N GLN A 87 -18.62 -2.95 -32.06
CA GLN A 87 -18.34 -3.41 -33.41
C GLN A 87 -17.95 -4.90 -33.39
N GLY A 88 -18.55 -5.71 -34.27
CA GLY A 88 -18.20 -7.12 -34.42
C GLY A 88 -17.59 -7.43 -35.79
N PRO A 89 -17.30 -8.70 -36.06
CA PRO A 89 -17.58 -9.85 -35.20
C PRO A 89 -16.66 -9.91 -33.98
N ILE A 90 -17.21 -10.20 -32.81
CA ILE A 90 -16.47 -10.41 -31.56
C ILE A 90 -16.32 -11.90 -31.26
N ALA A 91 -15.33 -12.29 -30.47
CA ALA A 91 -15.10 -13.68 -30.09
C ALA A 91 -16.20 -14.21 -29.16
N GLY A 92 -16.63 -13.40 -28.18
CA GLY A 92 -17.62 -13.82 -27.21
C GLY A 92 -18.07 -12.73 -26.25
N ILE A 93 -18.93 -13.15 -25.31
CA ILE A 93 -19.44 -12.34 -24.22
C ILE A 93 -19.37 -13.18 -22.94
N GLY A 94 -18.63 -12.69 -21.97
CA GLY A 94 -18.38 -13.34 -20.68
C GLY A 94 -19.36 -12.92 -19.59
N THR A 95 -18.84 -12.29 -18.55
CA THR A 95 -19.56 -11.86 -17.36
C THR A 95 -20.47 -10.67 -17.64
N VAL A 96 -21.64 -10.65 -17.00
CA VAL A 96 -22.60 -9.54 -17.04
C VAL A 96 -22.78 -8.97 -15.64
N TRP A 97 -22.67 -7.66 -15.53
CA TRP A 97 -22.93 -6.90 -14.30
C TRP A 97 -24.15 -5.99 -14.50
N TRP A 98 -25.09 -6.02 -13.55
CA TRP A 98 -26.18 -5.04 -13.49
C TRP A 98 -26.52 -4.75 -12.03
N ASP A 99 -26.61 -3.50 -11.67
CA ASP A 99 -26.76 -3.06 -10.28
C ASP A 99 -25.70 -3.71 -9.36
N LYS A 100 -26.13 -4.61 -8.48
CA LYS A 100 -25.26 -5.40 -7.58
C LYS A 100 -25.13 -6.88 -7.98
N ASN A 101 -25.71 -7.26 -9.12
CA ASN A 101 -25.74 -8.64 -9.57
C ASN A 101 -24.60 -8.90 -10.54
N ILE A 102 -24.06 -10.09 -10.47
CA ILE A 102 -23.02 -10.60 -11.37
C ILE A 102 -23.45 -12.00 -11.82
N THR A 103 -23.40 -12.27 -13.13
CA THR A 103 -23.70 -13.59 -13.71
C THR A 103 -22.95 -13.78 -15.01
N THR A 104 -22.97 -14.98 -15.55
CA THR A 104 -22.62 -15.22 -16.95
C THR A 104 -23.79 -14.76 -17.85
N LEU A 105 -23.50 -14.48 -19.12
CA LEU A 105 -24.56 -14.08 -20.05
C LEU A 105 -25.71 -15.11 -20.11
N ALA A 106 -25.39 -16.39 -20.12
CA ALA A 106 -26.38 -17.47 -20.09
C ALA A 106 -27.27 -17.47 -18.84
N GLY A 107 -26.78 -16.95 -17.72
CA GLY A 107 -27.53 -16.80 -16.46
C GLY A 107 -28.37 -15.52 -16.39
N LEU A 108 -28.33 -14.65 -17.39
CA LEU A 108 -29.08 -13.39 -17.39
C LEU A 108 -30.60 -13.70 -17.53
N PRO A 109 -31.42 -13.23 -16.57
CA PRO A 109 -32.86 -13.45 -16.63
C PRO A 109 -33.47 -12.87 -17.90
N GLY A 110 -34.32 -13.65 -18.59
CA GLY A 110 -35.02 -13.21 -19.81
C GLY A 110 -34.15 -13.16 -21.06
N LEU A 111 -32.89 -13.61 -21.03
CA LEU A 111 -32.07 -13.70 -22.23
C LEU A 111 -32.76 -14.53 -23.29
N SER A 112 -32.92 -13.98 -24.51
CA SER A 112 -33.58 -14.59 -25.65
C SER A 112 -32.58 -14.93 -26.75
N SER A 113 -31.65 -14.06 -27.05
CA SER A 113 -30.69 -14.26 -28.15
C SER A 113 -29.42 -13.43 -27.93
N ILE A 114 -28.38 -13.85 -28.64
CA ILE A 114 -27.05 -13.19 -28.66
C ILE A 114 -26.64 -13.10 -30.13
N ASN A 115 -26.21 -11.92 -30.57
CA ASN A 115 -25.61 -11.68 -31.87
C ASN A 115 -24.19 -11.13 -31.68
N LEU A 116 -23.20 -11.79 -32.26
CA LEU A 116 -21.80 -11.43 -32.11
C LEU A 116 -21.31 -10.33 -33.07
N GLY A 117 -22.21 -9.75 -33.88
CA GLY A 117 -21.87 -8.65 -34.78
C GLY A 117 -21.25 -9.08 -36.10
N SER A 118 -21.59 -10.27 -36.61
CA SER A 118 -21.11 -10.70 -37.92
C SER A 118 -21.76 -9.90 -39.06
N ASP A 119 -21.06 -9.79 -40.19
CA ASP A 119 -21.59 -9.19 -41.40
C ASP A 119 -22.75 -10.02 -41.91
N GLY A 120 -23.85 -9.32 -42.21
CA GLY A 120 -25.07 -9.99 -42.69
C GLY A 120 -25.80 -10.83 -41.65
N GLN A 121 -25.51 -10.62 -40.32
CA GLN A 121 -26.32 -11.28 -39.29
C GLN A 121 -27.82 -11.01 -39.48
N PRO A 122 -28.72 -11.98 -39.22
CA PRO A 122 -30.15 -11.78 -39.32
C PRO A 122 -30.66 -10.84 -38.21
N ALA A 123 -31.90 -10.34 -38.42
CA ALA A 123 -32.61 -9.68 -37.34
C ALA A 123 -32.83 -10.65 -36.18
N ASP A 124 -32.88 -10.13 -34.98
CA ASP A 124 -33.14 -10.91 -33.77
C ASP A 124 -34.41 -11.76 -33.89
N PRO A 125 -34.38 -13.07 -33.60
CA PRO A 125 -35.53 -13.96 -33.79
C PRO A 125 -36.79 -13.58 -33.00
N PHE A 126 -36.58 -13.07 -31.76
CA PHE A 126 -37.69 -12.60 -30.92
C PHE A 126 -38.35 -11.37 -31.53
N TRP A 127 -37.56 -10.38 -31.96
CA TRP A 127 -38.08 -9.17 -32.63
C TRP A 127 -38.68 -9.45 -33.98
N ALA A 128 -38.07 -10.31 -34.81
CA ALA A 128 -38.59 -10.70 -36.08
C ALA A 128 -39.98 -11.38 -35.98
N THR A 129 -40.21 -12.13 -34.91
CA THR A 129 -41.48 -12.83 -34.67
C THR A 129 -42.54 -11.94 -34.03
N ASN A 130 -42.16 -11.16 -33.00
CA ASN A 130 -43.11 -10.43 -32.15
C ASN A 130 -43.26 -8.95 -32.55
N HIS A 131 -42.21 -8.34 -33.14
CA HIS A 131 -42.19 -6.93 -33.54
C HIS A 131 -41.57 -6.74 -34.93
N PRO A 132 -42.11 -7.36 -35.98
CA PRO A 132 -41.49 -7.39 -37.32
C PRO A 132 -41.26 -6.00 -37.92
N ALA A 133 -42.07 -5.01 -37.56
CA ALA A 133 -41.90 -3.63 -38.02
C ALA A 133 -40.69 -2.92 -37.41
N LYS A 134 -40.11 -3.45 -36.31
CA LYS A 134 -38.93 -2.94 -35.61
C LYS A 134 -37.70 -3.85 -35.72
N ALA A 135 -37.85 -5.01 -36.34
CA ALA A 135 -36.82 -6.01 -36.44
C ALA A 135 -35.70 -5.58 -37.40
N LEU A 136 -34.65 -5.00 -36.85
CA LEU A 136 -33.44 -4.63 -37.58
C LEU A 136 -32.34 -5.68 -37.35
N SER A 137 -31.49 -5.89 -38.34
CA SER A 137 -30.40 -6.88 -38.25
C SER A 137 -29.24 -6.42 -37.43
N TYR A 138 -29.05 -5.10 -37.26
CA TYR A 138 -27.85 -4.52 -36.63
C TYR A 138 -26.56 -5.17 -37.12
N SER A 139 -26.48 -5.44 -38.43
CA SER A 139 -25.32 -6.08 -39.06
C SER A 139 -24.02 -5.41 -38.66
N GLY A 140 -23.05 -6.21 -38.22
CA GLY A 140 -21.75 -5.74 -37.73
C GLY A 140 -21.73 -5.17 -36.33
N THR A 141 -22.88 -5.21 -35.62
CA THR A 141 -22.92 -4.76 -34.21
C THR A 141 -23.29 -5.90 -33.30
N ALA A 142 -22.41 -6.20 -32.34
CA ALA A 142 -22.70 -7.20 -31.32
C ALA A 142 -23.79 -6.69 -30.37
N ASN A 143 -24.74 -7.56 -30.04
CA ASN A 143 -25.89 -7.22 -29.21
C ASN A 143 -26.47 -8.46 -28.52
N PHE A 144 -27.25 -8.26 -27.47
CA PHE A 144 -28.06 -9.30 -26.86
C PHE A 144 -29.50 -8.81 -26.64
N THR A 145 -30.46 -9.73 -26.65
CA THR A 145 -31.87 -9.45 -26.44
C THR A 145 -32.38 -10.13 -25.19
N CYS A 146 -33.10 -9.37 -24.37
CA CYS A 146 -33.88 -9.91 -23.26
C CYS A 146 -35.37 -9.75 -23.57
N ALA A 147 -36.11 -10.85 -23.42
CA ALA A 147 -37.57 -10.88 -23.62
C ALA A 147 -38.26 -10.89 -22.24
N ASN A 148 -39.26 -10.02 -22.07
CA ASN A 148 -40.06 -9.93 -20.84
C ASN A 148 -39.21 -9.84 -19.55
N TYR A 149 -38.10 -9.12 -19.60
CA TYR A 149 -37.22 -8.93 -18.46
C TYR A 149 -37.97 -8.28 -17.29
N GLN A 150 -37.82 -8.84 -16.08
CA GLN A 150 -38.52 -8.37 -14.88
C GLN A 150 -37.76 -7.21 -14.25
N LEU A 151 -38.28 -6.01 -14.32
CA LEU A 151 -37.69 -4.77 -13.72
C LEU A 151 -37.94 -4.65 -12.19
N GLY A 152 -38.83 -5.49 -11.66
CA GLY A 152 -39.23 -5.41 -10.25
C GLY A 152 -40.22 -4.27 -9.97
N ASN A 153 -40.03 -3.55 -8.87
CA ASN A 153 -40.96 -2.50 -8.41
C ASN A 153 -40.68 -1.12 -9.01
N THR A 154 -39.66 -0.99 -9.85
CA THR A 154 -39.31 0.25 -10.54
C THR A 154 -39.43 0.07 -12.04
N ALA A 155 -39.83 1.12 -12.74
CA ALA A 155 -39.92 1.11 -14.22
C ALA A 155 -38.53 1.47 -14.86
N THR A 156 -37.45 1.26 -14.17
CA THR A 156 -36.10 1.66 -14.59
C THR A 156 -35.31 0.44 -15.05
N LEU A 157 -34.75 0.50 -16.26
CA LEU A 157 -33.81 -0.49 -16.75
C LEU A 157 -32.48 -0.33 -16.01
N PRO A 158 -31.94 -1.39 -15.41
CA PRO A 158 -30.63 -1.33 -14.77
C PRO A 158 -29.51 -1.04 -15.78
N ASN A 159 -28.44 -0.45 -15.32
CA ASN A 159 -27.25 -0.23 -16.14
C ASN A 159 -26.51 -1.54 -16.31
N PHE A 160 -26.54 -2.08 -17.53
CA PHE A 160 -25.79 -3.27 -17.89
C PHE A 160 -24.35 -2.90 -18.27
N SER A 161 -23.41 -3.64 -17.76
CA SER A 161 -22.06 -3.70 -18.32
C SER A 161 -21.68 -5.15 -18.52
N VAL A 162 -20.92 -5.40 -19.57
CA VAL A 162 -20.69 -6.74 -20.10
C VAL A 162 -19.22 -6.91 -20.39
N GLU A 163 -18.68 -8.07 -20.05
CA GLU A 163 -17.35 -8.47 -20.45
C GLU A 163 -17.41 -8.88 -21.93
N ILE A 164 -16.66 -8.16 -22.74
CA ILE A 164 -16.57 -8.39 -24.19
C ILE A 164 -15.25 -9.07 -24.47
N GLU A 165 -15.30 -10.24 -25.06
CA GLU A 165 -14.19 -10.86 -25.76
C GLU A 165 -14.18 -10.28 -27.17
N GLY A 166 -13.37 -9.26 -27.39
CA GLY A 166 -13.43 -8.38 -28.56
C GLY A 166 -13.05 -9.06 -29.87
N ILE A 167 -12.57 -8.25 -30.82
CA ILE A 167 -12.15 -8.75 -32.14
C ILE A 167 -10.96 -9.69 -31.93
N ASP A 168 -11.12 -10.94 -32.41
CA ASP A 168 -10.03 -11.92 -32.37
C ASP A 168 -9.02 -11.61 -33.47
N THR A 169 -7.83 -11.20 -33.07
CA THR A 169 -6.69 -10.99 -33.97
C THR A 169 -5.82 -12.23 -34.12
N GLY A 170 -6.19 -13.33 -33.46
CA GLY A 170 -5.45 -14.61 -33.50
C GLY A 170 -4.06 -14.56 -32.85
N SER A 171 -3.75 -13.51 -32.12
CA SER A 171 -2.39 -13.24 -31.62
C SER A 171 -2.25 -13.22 -30.10
N GLY A 172 -3.31 -13.55 -29.35
CA GLY A 172 -3.26 -13.62 -27.90
C GLY A 172 -2.64 -14.91 -27.38
N VAL A 173 -1.75 -14.85 -26.40
CA VAL A 173 -1.18 -16.06 -25.76
C VAL A 173 -2.21 -16.77 -24.92
N ASN A 174 -3.08 -16.01 -24.27
CA ASN A 174 -4.16 -16.47 -23.39
C ASN A 174 -5.52 -16.58 -24.12
N GLY A 175 -5.55 -16.30 -25.44
CA GLY A 175 -6.77 -16.28 -26.22
C GLY A 175 -7.65 -15.04 -26.04
N PHE A 176 -7.30 -14.11 -25.13
CA PHE A 176 -8.20 -13.04 -24.68
C PHE A 176 -7.59 -11.64 -24.73
N ASP A 177 -6.32 -11.45 -24.32
CA ASP A 177 -5.63 -10.18 -24.48
C ASP A 177 -4.87 -10.16 -25.81
N ALA A 178 -4.94 -9.05 -26.52
CA ALA A 178 -4.38 -8.96 -27.85
C ALA A 178 -2.90 -8.54 -27.81
N ASN A 179 -2.11 -9.07 -28.74
CA ASN A 179 -0.76 -8.56 -28.99
C ASN A 179 -0.86 -7.18 -29.66
N PRO A 180 -0.14 -6.14 -29.15
CA PRO A 180 -0.19 -4.79 -29.70
C PRO A 180 0.11 -4.70 -31.19
N ALA A 181 1.01 -5.53 -31.73
CA ALA A 181 1.32 -5.56 -33.18
C ALA A 181 0.11 -5.92 -34.02
N ALA A 182 -0.66 -6.92 -33.58
CA ALA A 182 -1.85 -7.36 -34.29
C ALA A 182 -2.99 -6.34 -34.20
N VAL A 183 -3.16 -5.72 -33.05
CA VAL A 183 -4.13 -4.61 -32.86
C VAL A 183 -3.82 -3.45 -33.78
N VAL A 184 -2.57 -3.02 -33.83
CA VAL A 184 -2.15 -1.92 -34.72
C VAL A 184 -2.35 -2.27 -36.17
N ALA A 185 -1.98 -3.48 -36.60
CA ALA A 185 -2.13 -3.91 -37.99
C ALA A 185 -3.62 -3.93 -38.41
N ASP A 186 -4.48 -4.55 -37.63
CA ASP A 186 -5.92 -4.60 -37.93
C ASP A 186 -6.57 -3.21 -37.89
N PHE A 187 -6.32 -2.43 -36.86
CA PHE A 187 -6.85 -1.07 -36.72
C PHE A 187 -6.43 -0.17 -37.89
N LEU A 188 -5.18 -0.24 -38.33
CA LEU A 188 -4.73 0.59 -39.45
C LEU A 188 -5.33 0.13 -40.78
N THR A 189 -5.27 -1.17 -41.08
CA THR A 189 -5.55 -1.66 -42.42
C THR A 189 -7.03 -1.98 -42.69
N ASN A 190 -7.84 -2.14 -41.65
CA ASN A 190 -9.23 -2.45 -41.80
C ASN A 190 -9.99 -1.28 -42.44
N ALA A 191 -10.64 -1.56 -43.60
CA ALA A 191 -11.32 -0.51 -44.38
C ALA A 191 -12.73 -0.17 -43.84
N ARG A 192 -13.28 -0.99 -42.92
CA ARG A 192 -14.63 -0.80 -42.42
C ARG A 192 -14.67 0.01 -41.12
N TYR A 193 -13.89 -0.39 -40.13
CA TYR A 193 -13.90 0.20 -38.80
C TYR A 193 -12.51 0.77 -38.40
N GLY A 194 -11.50 0.53 -39.18
CA GLY A 194 -10.14 1.00 -38.99
C GLY A 194 -9.84 2.26 -39.78
N ALA A 195 -8.56 2.61 -39.90
CA ALA A 195 -8.08 3.80 -40.61
C ALA A 195 -8.05 3.65 -42.13
N GLY A 196 -8.24 2.43 -42.69
CA GLY A 196 -8.11 2.18 -44.10
C GLY A 196 -6.73 2.44 -44.69
N PHE A 197 -5.69 2.35 -43.86
CA PHE A 197 -4.32 2.56 -44.27
C PHE A 197 -3.87 1.46 -45.23
N PRO A 198 -3.11 1.81 -46.31
CA PRO A 198 -2.72 0.79 -47.28
C PRO A 198 -1.82 -0.27 -46.67
N ASN A 199 -2.18 -1.52 -46.73
CA ASN A 199 -1.39 -2.63 -46.19
C ASN A 199 0.04 -2.70 -46.79
N ALA A 200 0.20 -2.25 -48.03
CA ALA A 200 1.51 -2.20 -48.67
C ALA A 200 2.48 -1.21 -48.03
N ASN A 201 1.99 -0.26 -47.23
CA ASN A 201 2.78 0.74 -46.54
C ASN A 201 2.98 0.41 -45.05
N LEU A 202 2.49 -0.75 -44.57
CA LEU A 202 2.79 -1.26 -43.24
C LEU A 202 3.94 -2.24 -43.33
N ASP A 203 4.89 -2.17 -42.41
CA ASP A 203 6.01 -3.12 -42.36
C ASP A 203 5.50 -4.55 -42.18
N PRO A 204 5.69 -5.44 -43.16
CA PRO A 204 5.21 -6.82 -43.06
C PRO A 204 5.92 -7.62 -41.95
N ALA A 205 7.13 -7.19 -41.56
CA ALA A 205 7.85 -7.85 -40.46
C ALA A 205 7.23 -7.59 -39.10
N MET A 206 6.47 -6.50 -38.94
CA MET A 206 5.92 -6.06 -37.66
C MET A 206 5.05 -7.14 -36.97
N THR A 207 4.27 -7.89 -37.74
CA THR A 207 3.32 -8.91 -37.28
C THR A 207 3.81 -10.34 -37.46
N THR A 208 5.13 -10.55 -37.59
CA THR A 208 5.74 -11.88 -37.67
C THR A 208 6.32 -12.32 -36.33
N LEU A 209 6.62 -13.60 -36.18
CA LEU A 209 7.36 -14.14 -35.04
C LEU A 209 8.89 -14.14 -35.26
N ALA A 210 9.39 -13.30 -36.18
CA ALA A 210 10.84 -13.11 -36.32
C ALA A 210 11.41 -12.51 -35.02
N ALA A 211 12.60 -12.94 -34.63
CA ALA A 211 13.23 -12.49 -33.40
C ALA A 211 13.48 -10.97 -33.31
N THR A 212 13.49 -10.27 -34.43
CA THR A 212 13.65 -8.81 -34.47
C THR A 212 12.34 -8.03 -34.57
N SER A 213 11.20 -8.72 -34.61
CA SER A 213 9.91 -8.13 -34.87
C SER A 213 9.30 -7.47 -33.63
N TYR A 214 8.41 -6.50 -33.87
CA TYR A 214 7.63 -5.87 -32.80
C TYR A 214 6.68 -6.85 -32.10
N GLN A 215 6.07 -7.78 -32.85
CA GLN A 215 5.20 -8.82 -32.26
C GLN A 215 5.98 -9.72 -31.31
N SER A 216 7.17 -10.17 -31.70
CA SER A 216 8.04 -11.01 -30.86
C SER A 216 8.48 -10.27 -29.61
N TYR A 217 8.79 -8.97 -29.73
CA TYR A 217 9.11 -8.13 -28.58
C TYR A 217 7.94 -8.08 -27.58
N CYS A 218 6.73 -7.78 -28.06
CA CYS A 218 5.56 -7.73 -27.18
C CYS A 218 5.33 -9.06 -26.44
N PHE A 219 5.44 -10.19 -27.15
CA PHE A 219 5.35 -11.50 -26.51
C PHE A 219 6.46 -11.74 -25.50
N ALA A 220 7.71 -11.47 -25.88
CA ALA A 220 8.85 -11.73 -25.01
C ALA A 220 8.88 -10.82 -23.78
N ALA A 221 8.37 -9.61 -23.88
CA ALA A 221 8.27 -8.64 -22.79
C ALA A 221 6.99 -8.73 -21.96
N GLY A 222 6.00 -9.56 -22.34
CA GLY A 222 4.73 -9.69 -21.64
C GLY A 222 3.79 -8.49 -21.80
N LEU A 223 3.85 -7.83 -22.95
CA LEU A 223 3.05 -6.65 -23.26
C LEU A 223 1.79 -7.03 -24.01
N PHE A 224 0.65 -7.04 -23.34
CA PHE A 224 -0.66 -7.33 -23.90
C PHE A 224 -1.64 -6.20 -23.62
N VAL A 225 -2.59 -5.99 -24.53
CA VAL A 225 -3.55 -4.90 -24.43
C VAL A 225 -4.96 -5.35 -24.74
N SER A 226 -5.94 -4.70 -24.11
CA SER A 226 -7.38 -4.86 -24.38
C SER A 226 -8.03 -3.48 -24.57
N PRO A 227 -7.69 -2.74 -25.64
CA PRO A 227 -8.16 -1.39 -25.86
C PRO A 227 -9.66 -1.35 -26.20
N VAL A 228 -10.31 -0.28 -25.74
CA VAL A 228 -11.65 0.14 -26.15
C VAL A 228 -11.51 1.48 -26.85
N LEU A 229 -11.85 1.51 -28.13
CA LEU A 229 -11.89 2.73 -28.93
C LEU A 229 -13.35 3.17 -29.04
N ASP A 230 -13.80 4.00 -28.10
CA ASP A 230 -15.18 4.46 -27.95
C ASP A 230 -15.37 5.95 -28.24
N THR A 231 -14.27 6.61 -28.60
CA THR A 231 -14.23 8.03 -28.93
C THR A 231 -13.60 8.25 -30.30
N GLN A 232 -14.08 9.21 -31.04
CA GLN A 232 -13.47 9.58 -32.32
C GLN A 232 -12.18 10.38 -32.03
N GLN A 233 -11.05 9.79 -32.39
CA GLN A 233 -9.73 10.40 -32.25
C GLN A 233 -8.85 10.13 -33.48
N PRO A 234 -7.79 10.93 -33.74
CA PRO A 234 -6.87 10.65 -34.82
C PRO A 234 -6.19 9.29 -34.65
N ALA A 235 -6.06 8.52 -35.72
CA ALA A 235 -5.37 7.22 -35.70
C ALA A 235 -3.95 7.31 -35.15
N GLN A 236 -3.26 8.44 -35.44
CA GLN A 236 -1.95 8.72 -34.88
C GLN A 236 -1.93 8.71 -33.34
N GLN A 237 -2.99 9.21 -32.69
CA GLN A 237 -3.07 9.21 -31.21
C GLN A 237 -3.19 7.78 -30.67
N CYS A 238 -4.02 6.94 -31.28
CA CYS A 238 -4.12 5.52 -30.89
C CYS A 238 -2.78 4.79 -31.03
N LEU A 239 -2.05 5.07 -32.12
CA LEU A 239 -0.72 4.52 -32.34
C LEU A 239 0.27 5.00 -31.29
N ALA A 240 0.26 6.31 -30.97
CA ALA A 240 1.16 6.89 -29.98
C ALA A 240 0.90 6.31 -28.60
N ASP A 241 -0.36 6.11 -28.20
CA ASP A 241 -0.74 5.51 -26.92
C ASP A 241 -0.19 4.07 -26.82
N ILE A 242 -0.35 3.25 -27.88
CA ILE A 242 0.16 1.89 -27.92
C ILE A 242 1.71 1.88 -27.91
N ALA A 243 2.35 2.73 -28.71
CA ALA A 243 3.80 2.82 -28.79
C ALA A 243 4.43 3.25 -27.45
N ASN A 244 3.84 4.24 -26.79
CA ASN A 244 4.28 4.68 -25.46
C ASN A 244 4.17 3.57 -24.42
N LEU A 245 3.04 2.82 -24.38
CA LEU A 245 2.86 1.72 -23.45
C LEU A 245 3.82 0.56 -23.72
N THR A 246 4.18 0.33 -24.97
CA THR A 246 5.09 -0.76 -25.36
C THR A 246 6.55 -0.32 -25.42
N ASN A 247 6.88 0.88 -24.96
CA ASN A 247 8.24 1.44 -25.06
C ASN A 247 8.81 1.28 -26.46
N SER A 248 8.09 1.80 -27.44
CA SER A 248 8.43 1.66 -28.87
C SER A 248 8.32 3.00 -29.60
N ALA A 249 9.06 3.15 -30.69
CA ALA A 249 8.99 4.30 -31.57
C ALA A 249 8.13 4.00 -32.81
N ILE A 250 7.40 5.01 -33.27
CA ILE A 250 6.72 4.99 -34.56
C ILE A 250 7.66 5.60 -35.59
N VAL A 251 8.05 4.84 -36.58
CA VAL A 251 9.02 5.26 -37.60
C VAL A 251 8.43 5.12 -38.99
N TRP A 252 8.51 6.17 -39.79
CA TRP A 252 8.21 6.15 -41.21
C TRP A 252 9.49 6.13 -42.01
N SER A 253 9.78 5.04 -42.65
CA SER A 253 11.05 4.86 -43.41
C SER A 253 10.89 3.88 -44.56
N GLY A 254 11.53 4.17 -45.68
CA GLY A 254 11.45 3.34 -46.89
C GLY A 254 10.02 3.19 -47.43
N GLY A 255 9.12 4.15 -47.15
CA GLY A 255 7.71 4.07 -47.55
C GLY A 255 6.86 3.15 -46.68
N LEU A 256 7.41 2.65 -45.55
CA LEU A 256 6.78 1.76 -44.61
C LEU A 256 6.63 2.43 -43.24
N LEU A 257 5.48 2.20 -42.60
CA LEU A 257 5.24 2.49 -41.19
C LEU A 257 5.73 1.30 -40.36
N LYS A 258 6.63 1.58 -39.42
CA LYS A 258 7.27 0.59 -38.55
C LYS A 258 7.02 0.94 -37.10
N LEU A 259 6.85 -0.03 -36.20
CA LEU A 259 6.99 0.11 -34.76
C LEU A 259 8.26 -0.61 -34.33
N ILE A 260 9.19 0.16 -33.77
CA ILE A 260 10.53 -0.34 -33.39
C ILE A 260 10.69 -0.22 -31.88
N PRO A 261 10.87 -1.32 -31.14
CA PRO A 261 11.05 -1.28 -29.69
C PRO A 261 12.35 -0.59 -29.28
N TYR A 262 12.31 0.13 -28.17
CA TYR A 262 13.50 0.65 -27.49
C TYR A 262 14.31 -0.44 -26.78
N GLY A 263 13.81 -1.69 -26.76
CA GLY A 263 14.50 -2.83 -26.16
C GLY A 263 15.94 -2.96 -26.61
N ASP A 264 16.86 -3.16 -25.71
CA ASP A 264 18.31 -3.15 -25.91
C ASP A 264 18.98 -4.46 -25.49
N GLN A 265 18.19 -5.44 -25.01
CA GLN A 265 18.67 -6.78 -24.65
C GLN A 265 17.81 -7.87 -25.25
N PRO A 266 18.44 -9.04 -25.52
CA PRO A 266 17.69 -10.22 -25.89
C PRO A 266 16.73 -10.64 -24.77
N LEU A 267 15.49 -10.90 -25.14
CA LEU A 267 14.45 -11.43 -24.29
C LEU A 267 13.98 -12.77 -24.81
N THR A 268 13.78 -13.72 -23.92
CA THR A 268 13.12 -14.98 -24.28
C THR A 268 12.17 -15.38 -23.16
N THR A 269 10.91 -15.61 -23.49
CA THR A 269 9.84 -15.89 -22.52
C THR A 269 8.96 -17.03 -23.00
N SER A 270 8.57 -17.91 -22.11
CA SER A 270 7.56 -18.94 -22.33
C SER A 270 6.43 -18.76 -21.31
N TYR A 271 5.21 -19.09 -21.73
CA TYR A 271 4.02 -18.98 -20.93
C TYR A 271 3.46 -20.36 -20.63
N GLN A 272 3.36 -20.70 -19.33
CA GLN A 272 2.66 -21.88 -18.84
C GLN A 272 1.22 -21.47 -18.52
N LEU A 273 0.25 -22.13 -19.13
CA LEU A 273 -1.16 -21.88 -18.90
C LEU A 273 -1.70 -22.78 -17.79
N VAL A 274 -2.50 -22.20 -16.92
CA VAL A 274 -3.18 -22.90 -15.83
C VAL A 274 -4.66 -22.59 -15.91
N GLU A 275 -5.48 -23.61 -16.07
CA GLU A 275 -6.92 -23.48 -16.24
C GLU A 275 -7.67 -23.80 -14.94
N LEU A 276 -8.59 -22.93 -14.56
CA LEU A 276 -9.52 -23.14 -13.46
C LEU A 276 -10.85 -23.67 -14.00
N GLY A 277 -11.47 -24.59 -13.28
CA GLY A 277 -12.76 -25.17 -13.63
C GLY A 277 -13.57 -25.57 -12.38
N GLY A 278 -14.63 -26.34 -12.58
CA GLY A 278 -15.49 -26.79 -11.48
C GLY A 278 -16.57 -25.75 -11.13
N SER A 279 -16.70 -25.37 -9.86
CA SER A 279 -17.65 -24.35 -9.41
C SER A 279 -17.06 -23.46 -8.33
N VAL A 280 -17.18 -22.14 -8.50
CA VAL A 280 -16.83 -21.15 -7.48
C VAL A 280 -17.93 -21.13 -6.43
N THR A 281 -17.61 -21.50 -5.19
CA THR A 281 -18.59 -21.57 -4.11
C THR A 281 -18.57 -20.27 -3.29
N SER A 282 -19.75 -19.74 -2.98
CA SER A 282 -19.89 -18.53 -2.17
C SER A 282 -19.50 -18.70 -0.69
N ALA A 283 -19.25 -19.94 -0.26
CA ALA A 283 -18.87 -20.25 1.10
C ALA A 283 -17.37 -20.11 1.38
N GLY A 284 -16.54 -20.09 0.32
CA GLY A 284 -15.09 -20.12 0.47
C GLY A 284 -14.56 -21.47 0.99
N GLY A 285 -13.25 -21.53 1.21
CA GLY A 285 -12.58 -22.72 1.75
C GLY A 285 -11.98 -23.66 0.69
N ASP A 286 -12.22 -23.41 -0.60
CA ASP A 286 -11.56 -24.14 -1.67
C ASP A 286 -10.06 -23.78 -1.69
N THR A 287 -9.19 -24.78 -1.71
CA THR A 287 -7.74 -24.54 -1.74
C THR A 287 -7.16 -24.95 -3.08
N LEU A 288 -6.44 -24.01 -3.70
CA LEU A 288 -5.68 -24.21 -4.94
C LEU A 288 -4.20 -24.20 -4.61
N SER A 289 -3.42 -25.08 -5.23
CA SER A 289 -1.98 -25.13 -5.03
C SER A 289 -1.23 -25.29 -6.34
N LEU A 290 -0.07 -24.62 -6.43
CA LEU A 290 0.90 -24.76 -7.51
C LEU A 290 2.25 -25.12 -6.90
N VAL A 291 2.91 -26.12 -7.45
CA VAL A 291 4.24 -26.54 -7.01
C VAL A 291 5.23 -26.28 -8.14
N PHE A 292 6.19 -25.43 -7.87
CA PHE A 292 7.26 -25.06 -8.78
C PHE A 292 8.54 -25.81 -8.43
N SER A 293 9.10 -26.55 -9.38
CA SER A 293 10.34 -27.31 -9.17
C SER A 293 11.37 -26.99 -10.25
N ASN A 294 12.54 -26.50 -9.83
CA ASN A 294 13.70 -26.24 -10.69
C ASN A 294 14.98 -26.32 -9.84
N PRO A 295 16.07 -26.96 -10.33
CA PRO A 295 17.33 -27.04 -9.58
C PRO A 295 17.95 -25.67 -9.23
N GLY A 296 17.70 -24.65 -10.04
CA GLY A 296 18.18 -23.26 -9.81
C GLY A 296 17.29 -22.43 -8.91
N LEU A 297 16.10 -22.92 -8.55
CA LEU A 297 15.14 -22.19 -7.72
C LEU A 297 15.47 -22.40 -6.25
N ALA A 298 15.81 -21.34 -5.55
CA ALA A 298 16.12 -21.38 -4.12
C ALA A 298 14.91 -21.91 -3.31
N GLY A 299 15.10 -22.99 -2.57
CA GLY A 299 14.05 -23.65 -1.80
C GLY A 299 13.15 -24.60 -2.60
N SER A 300 13.54 -24.97 -3.84
CA SER A 300 12.78 -25.91 -4.68
C SER A 300 12.62 -27.30 -4.05
N PRO A 301 11.41 -27.95 -4.15
CA PRO A 301 10.19 -27.41 -4.76
C PRO A 301 9.48 -26.38 -3.88
N ILE A 302 8.95 -25.30 -4.48
CA ILE A 302 8.15 -24.31 -3.78
C ILE A 302 6.69 -24.57 -4.05
N THR A 303 5.90 -24.71 -2.98
CA THR A 303 4.46 -24.81 -3.04
C THR A 303 3.84 -23.48 -2.66
N VAL A 304 3.02 -22.92 -3.53
CA VAL A 304 2.14 -21.80 -3.23
C VAL A 304 0.72 -22.30 -3.14
N SER A 305 -0.04 -21.80 -2.16
CA SER A 305 -1.43 -22.21 -1.94
C SER A 305 -2.30 -20.98 -1.73
N TYR A 306 -3.45 -20.98 -2.36
CA TYR A 306 -4.49 -19.97 -2.19
C TYR A 306 -5.79 -20.65 -1.73
N THR A 307 -6.38 -20.13 -0.66
CA THR A 307 -7.66 -20.61 -0.14
C THR A 307 -8.71 -19.52 -0.35
N THR A 308 -9.80 -19.85 -1.02
CA THR A 308 -10.88 -18.92 -1.29
C THR A 308 -11.54 -18.45 0.01
N THR A 309 -11.88 -17.18 0.06
CA THR A 309 -12.49 -16.54 1.24
C THR A 309 -14.01 -16.50 1.20
N GLY A 310 -14.60 -16.86 0.03
CA GLY A 310 -16.04 -16.71 -0.24
C GLY A 310 -16.43 -15.34 -0.79
N GLN A 311 -15.44 -14.45 -1.00
CA GLN A 311 -15.66 -13.16 -1.65
C GLN A 311 -15.49 -13.23 -3.17
N GLU A 312 -14.82 -14.27 -3.64
CA GLU A 312 -14.57 -14.53 -5.05
C GLU A 312 -15.85 -15.04 -5.72
N GLN A 313 -16.39 -14.25 -6.65
CA GLN A 313 -17.62 -14.58 -7.39
C GLN A 313 -17.34 -15.16 -8.77
N THR A 314 -16.12 -15.04 -9.26
CA THR A 314 -15.67 -15.45 -10.61
C THR A 314 -14.36 -16.20 -10.55
N TYR A 315 -14.08 -17.02 -11.57
CA TYR A 315 -12.78 -17.66 -11.73
C TYR A 315 -11.64 -16.65 -11.86
N ALA A 316 -11.87 -15.51 -12.51
CA ALA A 316 -10.89 -14.45 -12.63
C ALA A 316 -10.48 -13.89 -11.26
N ALA A 317 -11.43 -13.72 -10.33
CA ALA A 317 -11.14 -13.27 -8.96
C ALA A 317 -10.35 -14.33 -8.17
N VAL A 318 -10.70 -15.61 -8.32
CA VAL A 318 -9.96 -16.73 -7.71
C VAL A 318 -8.55 -16.81 -8.29
N GLY A 319 -8.44 -16.71 -9.61
CA GLY A 319 -7.16 -16.69 -10.33
C GLY A 319 -6.27 -15.52 -9.90
N ALA A 320 -6.84 -14.33 -9.72
CA ALA A 320 -6.12 -13.15 -9.22
C ALA A 320 -5.53 -13.41 -7.83
N GLY A 321 -6.31 -14.02 -6.93
CA GLY A 321 -5.83 -14.40 -5.60
C GLY A 321 -4.64 -15.37 -5.66
N LEU A 322 -4.72 -16.41 -6.48
CA LEU A 322 -3.63 -17.36 -6.67
C LEU A 322 -2.40 -16.70 -7.33
N ALA A 323 -2.59 -15.87 -8.35
CA ALA A 323 -1.51 -15.14 -9.01
C ALA A 323 -0.77 -14.22 -8.04
N GLN A 324 -1.49 -13.56 -7.13
CA GLN A 324 -0.88 -12.73 -6.09
C GLN A 324 -0.01 -13.52 -5.12
N VAL A 325 -0.41 -14.73 -4.74
CA VAL A 325 0.44 -15.59 -3.89
C VAL A 325 1.72 -15.97 -4.62
N VAL A 326 1.65 -16.25 -5.93
CA VAL A 326 2.84 -16.50 -6.75
C VAL A 326 3.76 -15.27 -6.78
N LEU A 327 3.21 -14.09 -7.07
CA LEU A 327 3.94 -12.83 -7.13
C LEU A 327 4.49 -12.38 -5.76
N GLY A 328 3.80 -12.70 -4.67
CA GLY A 328 4.24 -12.45 -3.29
C GLY A 328 5.32 -13.43 -2.80
N THR A 329 5.63 -14.48 -3.56
CA THR A 329 6.61 -15.49 -3.18
C THR A 329 8.00 -15.08 -3.69
N ALA A 330 8.80 -14.44 -2.83
CA ALA A 330 10.08 -13.83 -3.20
C ALA A 330 11.05 -14.74 -3.99
N PRO A 331 11.25 -16.04 -3.67
CA PRO A 331 12.11 -16.91 -4.47
C PRO A 331 11.61 -17.13 -5.89
N LEU A 332 10.28 -17.13 -6.13
CA LEU A 332 9.70 -17.30 -7.46
C LEU A 332 9.90 -16.05 -8.30
N THR A 333 9.62 -14.88 -7.74
CA THR A 333 9.80 -13.60 -8.44
C THR A 333 11.27 -13.28 -8.69
N ALA A 334 12.16 -13.59 -7.74
CA ALA A 334 13.61 -13.47 -7.93
C ALA A 334 14.14 -14.42 -9.03
N PHE A 335 13.47 -15.55 -9.24
CA PHE A 335 13.76 -16.49 -10.33
C PHE A 335 13.21 -16.05 -11.69
N GLY A 336 12.44 -14.93 -11.73
CA GLY A 336 11.82 -14.39 -12.94
C GLY A 336 10.47 -15.03 -13.29
N LEU A 337 9.77 -15.60 -12.32
CA LEU A 337 8.42 -16.13 -12.49
C LEU A 337 7.37 -15.05 -12.25
N TRP A 338 6.43 -14.93 -13.17
CA TRP A 338 5.32 -13.97 -13.15
C TRP A 338 4.01 -14.70 -13.36
N ALA A 339 2.94 -14.17 -12.81
CA ALA A 339 1.60 -14.69 -12.97
C ALA A 339 0.62 -13.57 -13.29
N GLY A 340 -0.16 -13.75 -14.33
CA GLY A 340 -1.30 -12.90 -14.72
C GLY A 340 -2.57 -13.74 -14.83
N VAL A 341 -3.72 -13.09 -14.94
CA VAL A 341 -5.03 -13.73 -14.96
C VAL A 341 -5.81 -13.37 -16.22
N SER A 342 -6.36 -14.38 -16.87
CA SER A 342 -7.29 -14.21 -17.98
C SER A 342 -8.75 -14.16 -17.52
N PRO A 343 -9.68 -13.69 -18.37
CA PRO A 343 -11.10 -13.53 -18.04
C PRO A 343 -11.82 -14.83 -17.70
N ASP A 344 -11.44 -15.92 -18.35
CA ASP A 344 -12.06 -17.23 -18.18
C ASP A 344 -11.49 -18.04 -17.01
N GLY A 345 -10.58 -17.43 -16.24
CA GLY A 345 -9.92 -18.11 -15.12
C GLY A 345 -8.64 -18.79 -15.48
N LEU A 346 -8.08 -18.55 -16.68
CA LEU A 346 -6.72 -18.97 -16.99
C LEU A 346 -5.73 -18.11 -16.22
N ILE A 347 -4.78 -18.76 -15.57
CA ILE A 347 -3.63 -18.11 -14.97
C ILE A 347 -2.43 -18.33 -15.88
N ILE A 348 -1.74 -17.25 -16.23
CA ILE A 348 -0.53 -17.33 -17.02
C ILE A 348 0.66 -17.22 -16.07
N ALA A 349 1.44 -18.28 -15.96
CA ALA A 349 2.74 -18.22 -15.31
C ALA A 349 3.80 -17.99 -16.38
N MET A 350 4.49 -16.83 -16.33
CA MET A 350 5.52 -16.47 -17.29
C MET A 350 6.90 -16.84 -16.74
N LEU A 351 7.67 -17.58 -17.53
CA LEU A 351 9.04 -17.99 -17.18
C LEU A 351 10.03 -17.16 -17.98
N ASN A 352 10.97 -16.49 -17.31
CA ASN A 352 12.09 -15.89 -18.00
C ASN A 352 13.05 -16.98 -18.52
N ALA A 353 13.46 -16.90 -19.75
CA ALA A 353 14.21 -17.96 -20.45
C ALA A 353 15.63 -18.23 -19.94
N THR A 354 16.19 -17.34 -19.15
CA THR A 354 17.43 -17.63 -18.42
C THR A 354 17.20 -18.65 -17.31
N ALA A 355 15.96 -18.90 -16.95
CA ALA A 355 15.56 -19.95 -16.04
C ALA A 355 15.44 -21.26 -16.82
N GLN A 356 16.17 -22.28 -16.40
CA GLN A 356 15.97 -23.65 -16.85
C GLN A 356 14.51 -24.06 -16.68
N ALA A 357 13.99 -24.88 -17.55
CA ALA A 357 12.59 -25.30 -17.53
C ALA A 357 12.11 -25.65 -16.12
N THR A 358 11.17 -24.87 -15.60
CA THR A 358 10.55 -25.13 -14.31
C THR A 358 9.41 -26.10 -14.51
N SER A 359 9.41 -27.22 -13.78
CA SER A 359 8.26 -28.09 -13.78
C SER A 359 7.19 -27.50 -12.86
N LEU A 360 5.96 -27.47 -13.37
CA LEU A 360 4.79 -27.00 -12.64
C LEU A 360 3.83 -28.16 -12.42
N THR A 361 3.35 -28.33 -11.21
CA THR A 361 2.22 -29.21 -10.92
C THR A 361 1.13 -28.42 -10.20
N ALA A 362 -0.12 -28.79 -10.45
CA ALA A 362 -1.27 -28.12 -9.92
C ALA A 362 -2.13 -29.08 -9.10
N GLY A 363 -2.76 -28.59 -8.04
CA GLY A 363 -3.68 -29.37 -7.21
C GLY A 363 -4.78 -28.49 -6.64
N ALA A 364 -5.96 -29.06 -6.46
CA ALA A 364 -7.09 -28.36 -5.86
C ALA A 364 -7.81 -29.26 -4.86
N SER A 365 -8.46 -28.67 -3.87
CA SER A 365 -9.41 -29.30 -2.98
C SER A 365 -10.64 -28.41 -2.84
N GLY A 366 -11.84 -29.00 -2.84
CA GLY A 366 -13.11 -28.28 -2.81
C GLY A 366 -13.87 -28.36 -4.10
N GLY A 367 -14.66 -27.35 -4.42
CA GLY A 367 -15.51 -27.30 -5.63
C GLY A 367 -14.79 -26.83 -6.89
N ILE A 368 -13.65 -26.11 -6.74
CA ILE A 368 -12.85 -25.60 -7.85
C ILE A 368 -11.84 -26.66 -8.28
N THR A 369 -11.63 -26.78 -9.57
CA THR A 369 -10.59 -27.63 -10.14
C THR A 369 -9.50 -26.77 -10.79
N ILE A 370 -8.29 -27.31 -10.87
CA ILE A 370 -7.14 -26.67 -11.50
C ILE A 370 -6.42 -27.69 -12.39
N ALA A 371 -6.12 -27.29 -13.61
CA ALA A 371 -5.41 -28.11 -14.58
C ALA A 371 -4.29 -27.31 -15.25
N LEU A 372 -3.32 -28.00 -15.82
CA LEU A 372 -2.28 -27.37 -16.64
C LEU A 372 -2.78 -27.32 -18.11
N GLY A 373 -2.90 -26.12 -18.67
CA GLY A 373 -3.39 -25.87 -20.02
C GLY A 373 -2.31 -25.98 -21.12
N GLY A 374 -1.06 -26.23 -20.78
CA GLY A 374 0.05 -26.32 -21.74
C GLY A 374 1.05 -25.17 -21.65
N THR A 375 1.98 -25.11 -22.61
CA THR A 375 3.03 -24.08 -22.66
C THR A 375 3.00 -23.41 -24.04
N ALA A 376 3.00 -22.07 -24.07
CA ALA A 376 3.16 -21.27 -25.28
C ALA A 376 4.57 -20.64 -25.35
N GLY A 377 5.16 -20.60 -26.54
CA GLY A 377 6.52 -20.11 -26.80
C GLY A 377 7.55 -21.24 -26.96
N PRO A 378 8.85 -20.98 -26.85
CA PRO A 378 9.45 -19.71 -26.43
C PRO A 378 9.29 -18.58 -27.47
N PHE A 379 9.03 -17.38 -26.99
CA PHE A 379 9.06 -16.16 -27.79
C PHE A 379 10.37 -15.45 -27.54
N THR A 380 11.10 -15.16 -28.61
CA THR A 380 12.44 -14.54 -28.52
C THR A 380 12.42 -13.19 -29.23
N TYR A 381 12.99 -12.18 -28.58
CA TYR A 381 13.30 -10.89 -29.17
C TYR A 381 14.81 -10.64 -29.08
N THR A 382 15.42 -10.20 -30.20
CA THR A 382 16.83 -9.87 -30.26
C THR A 382 16.97 -8.49 -30.89
N PRO A 383 17.31 -7.45 -30.12
CA PRO A 383 17.52 -6.11 -30.65
C PRO A 383 18.78 -6.01 -31.47
N SER A 384 18.82 -5.05 -32.40
CA SER A 384 20.09 -4.61 -32.97
C SER A 384 20.83 -3.75 -31.95
N THR A 385 22.04 -4.14 -31.60
CA THR A 385 22.90 -3.39 -30.66
C THR A 385 24.19 -2.92 -31.30
N THR A 386 24.36 -3.14 -32.63
CA THR A 386 25.57 -2.81 -33.35
C THR A 386 25.41 -1.44 -34.02
N PRO A 387 26.30 -0.48 -33.73
CA PRO A 387 26.32 0.81 -34.43
C PRO A 387 26.59 0.65 -35.93
N ILE A 388 25.82 1.39 -36.74
CA ILE A 388 25.94 1.35 -38.21
C ILE A 388 27.15 2.16 -38.66
N TYR A 389 27.38 3.31 -38.03
CA TYR A 389 28.51 4.20 -38.34
C TYR A 389 29.23 4.65 -37.06
N GLY A 390 30.56 4.85 -37.19
CA GLY A 390 31.36 5.64 -36.26
C GLY A 390 31.54 7.05 -36.81
N LEU A 391 31.01 8.04 -36.14
CA LEU A 391 31.04 9.46 -36.52
C LEU A 391 32.06 10.20 -35.68
N GLY A 392 32.92 10.97 -36.34
CA GLY A 392 33.91 11.85 -35.72
C GLY A 392 33.69 13.32 -36.02
N GLU A 393 34.57 14.16 -35.50
CA GLU A 393 34.52 15.61 -35.71
C GLU A 393 34.51 15.99 -37.22
N ASP A 394 35.13 15.18 -38.09
CA ASP A 394 35.18 15.42 -39.53
C ASP A 394 33.90 15.10 -40.28
N ASP A 395 32.96 14.43 -39.62
CA ASP A 395 31.67 14.04 -40.20
C ASP A 395 30.57 15.08 -39.91
N PHE A 396 30.78 15.91 -38.88
CA PHE A 396 29.80 16.89 -38.48
C PHE A 396 29.86 18.15 -39.32
N ILE A 397 28.69 18.63 -39.79
CA ILE A 397 28.58 19.88 -40.53
C ILE A 397 28.39 21.01 -39.53
N VAL A 398 29.25 22.05 -39.67
CA VAL A 398 29.16 23.26 -38.88
C VAL A 398 28.78 24.42 -39.81
N GLN A 399 27.71 25.11 -39.49
CA GLN A 399 27.26 26.27 -40.25
C GLN A 399 28.10 27.49 -39.85
N GLU A 400 28.84 28.06 -40.80
CA GLU A 400 29.61 29.32 -40.60
C GLU A 400 28.68 30.52 -40.67
N SER A 401 28.58 31.31 -39.58
CA SER A 401 27.78 32.50 -39.60
C SER A 401 28.39 33.61 -40.50
N GLY A 402 27.80 33.77 -41.64
CA GLY A 402 27.76 35.00 -42.41
C GLY A 402 29.05 35.83 -42.55
N VAL A 403 29.93 35.41 -43.40
CA VAL A 403 30.75 36.41 -44.20
C VAL A 403 30.55 36.05 -45.68
N GLY A 404 30.23 37.08 -46.41
CA GLY A 404 29.80 37.05 -47.78
C GLY A 404 30.57 36.10 -48.70
N SER A 405 29.83 35.51 -49.60
CA SER A 405 30.20 34.79 -50.81
C SER A 405 31.64 34.92 -51.23
N ASN A 406 32.45 33.96 -50.95
CA ASN A 406 33.57 33.45 -51.73
C ASN A 406 34.57 32.62 -50.88
N SER A 407 34.19 31.56 -50.37
CA SER A 407 35.12 30.46 -50.05
C SER A 407 34.36 29.17 -50.24
N GLY A 408 34.75 28.42 -51.29
CA GLY A 408 34.18 27.14 -51.55
C GLY A 408 34.49 26.20 -50.39
N VAL A 409 33.45 25.90 -49.64
CA VAL A 409 33.49 24.80 -48.71
C VAL A 409 33.40 23.53 -49.55
N SER A 410 34.48 22.75 -49.55
CA SER A 410 34.47 21.45 -50.17
C SER A 410 33.42 20.59 -49.52
N PRO A 411 32.57 19.85 -50.24
CA PRO A 411 31.68 18.84 -49.68
C PRO A 411 32.50 17.70 -49.15
N GLY A 412 32.87 17.76 -47.90
CA GLY A 412 33.80 16.84 -47.27
C GLY A 412 34.47 17.45 -46.05
N GLY A 413 33.85 18.46 -45.48
CA GLY A 413 34.01 18.99 -44.14
C GLY A 413 35.37 18.87 -43.46
N THR A 414 36.47 19.11 -44.14
CA THR A 414 37.73 19.42 -43.48
C THR A 414 37.73 20.91 -43.19
N ALA A 415 37.33 21.31 -42.01
CA ALA A 415 37.66 22.60 -41.47
C ALA A 415 39.18 22.71 -41.49
N LEU A 416 39.74 23.47 -42.46
CA LEU A 416 41.16 23.74 -42.56
C LEU A 416 41.61 24.50 -41.31
N ARG A 417 42.05 23.74 -40.30
CA ARG A 417 42.80 24.24 -39.18
C ARG A 417 44.27 24.13 -39.45
N SER A 418 44.78 24.93 -40.30
CA SER A 418 46.23 25.15 -40.31
C SER A 418 46.51 26.62 -40.67
N GLY A 419 46.82 27.37 -39.62
CA GLY A 419 47.80 28.49 -39.70
C GLY A 419 47.43 29.71 -40.48
N ALA A 420 46.23 30.18 -40.53
CA ALA A 420 45.94 31.49 -41.11
C ALA A 420 44.99 32.29 -40.17
N SER A 421 45.42 33.49 -39.83
CA SER A 421 44.74 34.62 -39.18
C SER A 421 43.43 34.40 -38.46
N PRO A 422 43.20 35.06 -37.32
CA PRO A 422 41.95 34.88 -36.56
C PRO A 422 40.79 35.32 -37.42
N VAL A 423 39.96 34.34 -37.83
CA VAL A 423 38.65 34.62 -38.43
C VAL A 423 37.81 35.20 -37.32
N THR A 424 37.43 36.46 -37.44
CA THR A 424 36.58 37.21 -36.50
C THR A 424 35.08 36.88 -36.70
N GLY A 425 34.73 35.77 -37.33
CA GLY A 425 33.39 35.21 -37.40
C GLY A 425 33.29 34.03 -36.51
N GLY A 426 32.56 34.09 -35.42
CA GLY A 426 32.29 32.94 -34.58
C GLY A 426 31.38 31.96 -35.30
N PHE A 427 31.57 30.64 -35.08
CA PHE A 427 30.62 29.62 -35.49
C PHE A 427 29.35 29.83 -34.70
N THR A 428 28.19 29.73 -35.33
CA THR A 428 26.90 29.94 -34.70
C THR A 428 26.38 28.65 -34.05
N ASP A 429 26.89 27.51 -34.48
CA ASP A 429 26.43 26.20 -33.98
C ASP A 429 27.61 25.36 -33.52
N ASP A 430 27.47 24.68 -32.40
CA ASP A 430 28.39 23.63 -31.96
C ASP A 430 28.24 22.40 -32.86
N PRO A 431 29.35 21.73 -33.25
CA PRO A 431 29.30 20.53 -34.09
C PRO A 431 28.45 19.42 -33.48
N LEU A 432 28.53 19.31 -32.19
CA LEU A 432 27.74 18.40 -31.40
C LEU A 432 27.12 19.16 -30.22
N HIS A 433 25.82 19.34 -30.26
CA HIS A 433 25.07 19.97 -29.21
C HIS A 433 24.52 18.90 -28.25
N ILE A 434 24.84 19.02 -26.94
CA ILE A 434 24.42 18.08 -25.92
C ILE A 434 23.52 18.81 -24.91
N VAL A 435 22.26 18.41 -24.84
CA VAL A 435 21.32 18.84 -23.81
C VAL A 435 21.23 17.77 -22.75
N ARG A 436 21.53 18.13 -21.51
CA ARG A 436 21.49 17.23 -20.38
C ARG A 436 20.44 17.64 -19.37
N SER A 437 19.48 16.76 -19.08
CA SER A 437 18.56 16.95 -17.96
C SER A 437 19.25 16.60 -16.63
N THR A 438 18.86 17.29 -15.56
CA THR A 438 19.42 17.00 -14.23
C THR A 438 18.78 15.76 -13.63
N PRO A 439 19.50 14.96 -12.82
CA PRO A 439 18.88 13.84 -12.11
C PRO A 439 17.75 14.26 -11.15
N ALA A 440 17.80 15.51 -10.69
CA ALA A 440 16.79 16.05 -9.80
C ALA A 440 15.45 16.33 -10.49
N ASP A 441 15.44 16.44 -11.82
CA ASP A 441 14.23 16.72 -12.62
C ASP A 441 13.59 15.43 -13.14
N ALA A 442 14.31 14.29 -13.06
CA ALA A 442 13.79 13.02 -13.50
C ALA A 442 12.71 12.47 -12.54
N ASN A 443 11.66 11.90 -13.11
CA ASN A 443 10.64 11.21 -12.32
C ASN A 443 11.21 9.91 -11.77
N ASN A 444 11.25 9.79 -10.45
CA ASN A 444 11.74 8.61 -9.73
C ASN A 444 10.63 7.77 -9.09
N TYR A 445 9.39 8.18 -9.29
CA TYR A 445 8.19 7.52 -8.80
C TYR A 445 7.12 7.59 -9.89
N ILE A 446 6.68 6.44 -10.39
CA ILE A 446 5.69 6.34 -11.46
C ILE A 446 4.41 5.73 -10.91
N GLN A 447 3.29 6.34 -11.23
CA GLN A 447 1.94 5.81 -10.99
C GLN A 447 1.28 5.56 -12.34
N LEU A 448 0.95 4.29 -12.62
CA LEU A 448 0.24 3.87 -13.81
C LEU A 448 -1.17 3.43 -13.43
N GLN A 449 -2.18 4.16 -13.85
CA GLN A 449 -3.57 3.80 -13.65
C GLN A 449 -4.01 2.90 -14.81
N CYS A 450 -4.40 1.67 -14.49
CA CYS A 450 -4.94 0.68 -15.43
C CYS A 450 -6.23 0.06 -14.88
N LYS A 451 -6.82 -0.88 -15.58
CA LYS A 451 -7.96 -1.67 -15.12
C LYS A 451 -7.47 -2.98 -14.51
N ASP A 452 -8.21 -3.52 -13.57
CA ASP A 452 -7.94 -4.82 -12.97
C ASP A 452 -9.10 -5.79 -13.29
N ARG A 453 -8.84 -6.75 -14.15
CA ARG A 453 -9.79 -7.79 -14.54
C ARG A 453 -10.26 -8.60 -13.33
N GLY A 454 -9.34 -8.99 -12.43
CA GLY A 454 -9.65 -9.73 -11.22
C GLY A 454 -10.55 -8.96 -10.26
N ASN A 455 -10.54 -7.62 -10.35
CA ASN A 455 -11.41 -6.72 -9.61
C ASN A 455 -12.54 -6.14 -10.48
N SER A 456 -13.16 -6.95 -11.32
CA SER A 456 -14.29 -6.54 -12.18
C SER A 456 -13.99 -5.33 -13.06
N TYR A 457 -12.75 -5.19 -13.54
CA TYR A 457 -12.27 -4.07 -14.39
C TYR A 457 -12.34 -2.69 -13.70
N ASN A 458 -12.33 -2.65 -12.36
CA ASN A 458 -12.19 -1.39 -11.65
C ASN A 458 -10.79 -0.83 -11.84
N SER A 459 -10.67 0.48 -11.66
CA SER A 459 -9.38 1.15 -11.75
C SER A 459 -8.40 0.65 -10.69
N HIS A 460 -7.18 0.37 -11.11
CA HIS A 460 -6.05 -0.04 -10.29
C HIS A 460 -4.85 0.86 -10.56
N VAL A 461 -4.09 1.21 -9.54
CA VAL A 461 -2.88 2.01 -9.69
C VAL A 461 -1.66 1.13 -9.41
N VAL A 462 -0.85 0.94 -10.44
CA VAL A 462 0.46 0.30 -10.32
C VAL A 462 1.49 1.37 -9.99
N GLU A 463 2.24 1.15 -8.92
CA GLU A 463 3.27 2.07 -8.46
C GLU A 463 4.65 1.42 -8.59
N THR A 464 5.61 2.17 -9.10
CA THR A 464 7.01 1.76 -9.12
C THR A 464 7.91 2.95 -8.86
N PHE A 465 9.05 2.73 -8.20
CA PHE A 465 9.98 3.80 -7.85
C PHE A 465 11.41 3.26 -7.71
N ASP A 466 12.37 4.15 -7.84
CA ASP A 466 13.77 3.87 -7.51
C ASP A 466 14.10 4.43 -6.14
N GLN A 467 14.35 3.53 -5.17
CA GLN A 467 14.58 3.93 -3.77
C GLN A 467 15.84 4.79 -3.63
N GLY A 468 16.90 4.50 -4.38
CA GLY A 468 18.14 5.28 -4.33
C GLY A 468 17.95 6.72 -4.78
N ALA A 469 17.19 6.92 -5.87
CA ALA A 469 16.84 8.24 -6.36
C ALA A 469 15.86 8.97 -5.43
N VAL A 470 14.94 8.23 -4.81
CA VAL A 470 14.00 8.80 -3.81
C VAL A 470 14.76 9.27 -2.56
N ASP A 471 15.73 8.50 -2.08
CA ASP A 471 16.52 8.87 -0.90
C ASP A 471 17.41 10.10 -1.16
N LEU A 472 17.90 10.26 -2.39
CA LEU A 472 18.76 11.39 -2.77
C LEU A 472 17.99 12.69 -3.10
N TYR A 473 16.87 12.58 -3.81
CA TYR A 473 16.16 13.74 -4.39
C TYR A 473 14.74 13.93 -3.85
N GLY A 474 14.27 13.06 -2.94
CA GLY A 474 12.89 12.98 -2.55
C GLY A 474 12.01 12.39 -3.66
N ILE A 475 10.72 12.22 -3.35
CA ILE A 475 9.75 11.69 -4.32
C ILE A 475 9.52 12.72 -5.43
N ARG A 476 9.83 12.32 -6.68
CA ARG A 476 9.59 13.07 -7.91
C ARG A 476 8.63 12.27 -8.78
N ARG A 477 7.39 12.71 -8.84
CA ARG A 477 6.34 12.06 -9.64
C ARG A 477 5.68 13.05 -10.57
N ASP A 478 5.30 12.56 -11.73
CA ASP A 478 4.41 13.26 -12.66
C ASP A 478 2.95 12.92 -12.33
N THR A 479 2.02 13.47 -13.09
CA THR A 479 0.62 13.04 -13.07
C THR A 479 0.53 11.55 -13.37
N SER A 480 -0.43 10.84 -12.73
CA SER A 480 -0.65 9.43 -12.99
C SER A 480 -0.90 9.18 -14.48
N LEU A 481 -0.10 8.29 -15.06
CA LEU A 481 -0.28 7.86 -16.45
C LEU A 481 -1.54 7.00 -16.53
N LYS A 482 -2.40 7.29 -17.51
CA LYS A 482 -3.60 6.48 -17.76
C LYS A 482 -3.34 5.47 -18.85
N ALA A 483 -3.60 4.22 -18.55
CA ALA A 483 -3.40 3.08 -19.44
C ALA A 483 -4.62 2.15 -19.38
N ASP A 484 -5.81 2.67 -19.67
CA ASP A 484 -7.08 1.94 -19.57
C ASP A 484 -7.16 0.73 -20.51
N MET A 485 -6.26 0.62 -21.49
CA MET A 485 -6.10 -0.54 -22.36
C MET A 485 -5.33 -1.70 -21.72
N ILE A 486 -4.71 -1.49 -20.55
CA ILE A 486 -4.10 -2.55 -19.75
C ILE A 486 -5.15 -3.04 -18.76
N VAL A 487 -5.41 -4.34 -18.75
CA VAL A 487 -6.39 -4.99 -17.87
C VAL A 487 -5.77 -6.02 -16.94
N ASP A 488 -4.45 -6.21 -17.05
CA ASP A 488 -3.63 -7.00 -16.15
C ASP A 488 -2.57 -6.10 -15.48
N PRO A 489 -2.85 -5.57 -14.29
CA PRO A 489 -1.93 -4.71 -13.56
C PRO A 489 -0.68 -5.45 -13.07
N TYR A 490 -0.77 -6.77 -12.86
CA TYR A 490 0.27 -7.56 -12.20
C TYR A 490 1.38 -7.99 -13.14
N LEU A 491 1.07 -8.20 -14.41
CA LEU A 491 2.02 -8.55 -15.45
C LEU A 491 2.32 -7.33 -16.33
N THR A 492 1.41 -7.02 -17.25
CA THR A 492 1.62 -5.94 -18.24
C THR A 492 1.78 -4.58 -17.57
N GLY A 493 0.92 -4.25 -16.59
CA GLY A 493 0.99 -2.97 -15.88
C GLY A 493 2.32 -2.78 -15.15
N ALA A 494 2.81 -3.82 -14.49
CA ALA A 494 4.10 -3.76 -13.78
C ALA A 494 5.28 -3.57 -14.74
N VAL A 495 5.30 -4.29 -15.87
CA VAL A 495 6.33 -4.15 -16.92
C VAL A 495 6.35 -2.72 -17.47
N VAL A 496 5.17 -2.20 -17.85
CA VAL A 496 5.05 -0.84 -18.43
C VAL A 496 5.50 0.22 -17.42
N ALA A 497 5.04 0.16 -16.18
CA ALA A 497 5.44 1.12 -15.16
C ALA A 497 6.97 1.12 -14.94
N GLN A 498 7.59 -0.06 -14.96
CA GLN A 498 9.04 -0.19 -14.81
C GLN A 498 9.81 0.37 -16.02
N LEU A 499 9.35 0.11 -17.24
CA LEU A 499 9.98 0.66 -18.46
C LEU A 499 9.92 2.20 -18.46
N VAL A 500 8.78 2.78 -18.07
CA VAL A 500 8.63 4.24 -17.97
C VAL A 500 9.58 4.82 -16.92
N LEU A 501 9.68 4.17 -15.75
CA LEU A 501 10.61 4.59 -14.68
C LEU A 501 12.06 4.57 -15.15
N GLN A 502 12.51 3.47 -15.75
CA GLN A 502 13.88 3.32 -16.23
C GLN A 502 14.21 4.37 -17.30
N ARG A 503 13.28 4.59 -18.24
CA ARG A 503 13.49 5.59 -19.28
C ARG A 503 13.62 6.99 -18.67
N SER A 504 12.77 7.37 -17.70
CA SER A 504 12.84 8.66 -17.01
C SER A 504 14.15 8.88 -16.26
N LEU A 505 14.67 7.85 -15.61
CA LEU A 505 15.86 7.96 -14.77
C LEU A 505 17.17 7.95 -15.56
N LEU A 506 17.24 7.18 -16.65
CA LEU A 506 18.50 6.80 -17.26
C LEU A 506 18.77 7.54 -18.58
N PHE A 507 17.75 7.83 -19.40
CA PHE A 507 17.90 8.51 -20.67
C PHE A 507 17.80 10.02 -20.49
N ARG A 508 18.93 10.67 -20.28
CA ARG A 508 18.97 12.09 -19.87
C ARG A 508 19.69 13.02 -20.83
N ASN A 509 20.46 12.49 -21.76
CA ASN A 509 21.18 13.29 -22.73
C ASN A 509 20.50 13.21 -24.09
N THR A 510 20.31 14.37 -24.69
CA THR A 510 19.91 14.50 -26.09
C THR A 510 21.07 15.10 -26.85
N TYR A 511 21.42 14.46 -27.96
CA TYR A 511 22.51 14.86 -28.86
C TYR A 511 21.89 15.37 -30.14
N THR A 512 22.33 16.54 -30.60
CA THR A 512 21.94 17.07 -31.89
C THR A 512 23.20 17.39 -32.70
N PHE A 513 23.27 16.90 -33.91
CA PHE A 513 24.38 17.15 -34.82
C PHE A 513 23.91 17.08 -36.27
N LYS A 514 24.68 17.69 -37.19
CA LYS A 514 24.35 17.75 -38.60
C LYS A 514 25.30 16.89 -39.39
N LEU A 515 24.77 16.12 -40.33
CA LEU A 515 25.54 15.22 -41.22
C LEU A 515 25.30 15.54 -42.69
N GLY A 516 26.27 15.20 -43.51
CA GLY A 516 26.13 15.32 -44.96
C GLY A 516 25.30 14.18 -45.57
N TRP A 517 24.86 14.37 -46.79
CA TRP A 517 24.00 13.46 -47.55
C TRP A 517 24.58 12.02 -47.70
N LYS A 518 25.88 11.81 -47.52
CA LYS A 518 26.44 10.44 -47.51
C LYS A 518 25.83 9.52 -46.45
N TYR A 519 25.15 10.11 -45.44
CA TYR A 519 24.50 9.40 -44.36
C TYR A 519 22.97 9.31 -44.52
N CYS A 520 22.47 9.56 -45.73
CA CYS A 520 21.00 9.61 -46.01
C CYS A 520 20.26 8.27 -45.77
N LEU A 521 20.99 7.19 -45.53
CA LEU A 521 20.40 5.89 -45.17
C LEU A 521 20.18 5.69 -43.67
N LEU A 522 20.59 6.64 -42.84
CA LEU A 522 20.27 6.59 -41.42
C LEU A 522 18.78 6.79 -41.17
N GLU A 523 18.24 5.94 -40.36
CA GLU A 523 16.82 5.95 -39.96
C GLU A 523 16.67 6.25 -38.45
N PRO A 524 15.55 6.79 -37.99
CA PRO A 524 15.23 6.77 -36.57
C PRO A 524 15.31 5.36 -36.01
N MET A 525 15.83 5.22 -34.80
CA MET A 525 16.15 3.99 -34.06
C MET A 525 17.47 3.32 -34.44
N ASP A 526 18.17 3.78 -35.47
CA ASP A 526 19.55 3.33 -35.77
C ASP A 526 20.51 3.75 -34.65
N LEU A 527 21.55 2.93 -34.46
CA LEU A 527 22.65 3.19 -33.55
C LEU A 527 23.84 3.73 -34.29
N VAL A 528 24.42 4.80 -33.78
CA VAL A 528 25.70 5.34 -34.27
C VAL A 528 26.64 5.57 -33.10
N GLN A 529 27.94 5.53 -33.35
CA GLN A 529 28.93 5.97 -32.37
C GLN A 529 29.37 7.39 -32.70
N ILE A 530 29.39 8.24 -31.67
CA ILE A 530 29.86 9.62 -31.80
C ILE A 530 31.18 9.80 -31.05
N THR A 531 32.08 10.57 -31.63
CA THR A 531 33.39 10.92 -31.04
C THR A 531 33.62 12.42 -31.18
N ASP A 532 33.86 13.09 -30.06
CA ASP A 532 34.28 14.50 -30.00
C ASP A 532 35.31 14.63 -28.87
N ALA A 533 36.56 14.81 -29.23
CA ALA A 533 37.65 14.86 -28.26
C ALA A 533 37.59 16.09 -27.34
N ARG A 534 36.94 17.19 -27.77
CA ARG A 534 36.81 18.44 -26.98
C ARG A 534 35.79 18.33 -25.91
N LEU A 535 34.70 17.65 -26.20
CA LEU A 535 33.63 17.36 -25.22
C LEU A 535 33.96 16.12 -24.38
N GLY A 536 35.09 15.42 -24.66
CA GLY A 536 35.46 14.21 -23.96
C GLY A 536 34.58 13.02 -24.31
N VAL A 537 33.88 13.08 -25.44
CA VAL A 537 33.03 12.00 -25.95
C VAL A 537 33.91 11.08 -26.81
N SER A 538 34.03 9.81 -26.45
CA SER A 538 34.85 8.83 -27.18
C SER A 538 34.05 7.59 -27.50
N ALA A 539 33.76 7.35 -28.76
CA ALA A 539 33.03 6.19 -29.28
C ALA A 539 31.70 5.93 -28.47
N LEU A 540 31.00 6.99 -28.10
CA LEU A 540 29.74 6.90 -27.37
C LEU A 540 28.64 6.41 -28.31
N THR A 541 28.03 5.28 -28.00
CA THR A 541 26.89 4.78 -28.76
C THR A 541 25.64 5.57 -28.40
N VAL A 542 24.99 6.11 -29.42
CA VAL A 542 23.73 6.86 -29.29
C VAL A 542 22.68 6.28 -30.23
N ARG A 543 21.42 6.42 -29.87
CA ARG A 543 20.27 6.00 -30.69
C ARG A 543 19.67 7.20 -31.36
N ILE A 544 19.49 7.17 -32.66
CA ILE A 544 18.82 8.23 -33.42
C ILE A 544 17.34 8.21 -33.10
N THR A 545 16.80 9.37 -32.71
CA THR A 545 15.34 9.55 -32.42
C THR A 545 14.64 10.30 -33.56
N ALA A 546 15.33 11.19 -34.26
CA ALA A 546 14.79 11.90 -35.41
C ALA A 546 15.89 12.19 -36.45
N VAL A 547 15.50 12.17 -37.70
CA VAL A 547 16.30 12.57 -38.84
C VAL A 547 15.48 13.60 -39.63
N GLU A 548 16.01 14.82 -39.77
CA GLU A 548 15.40 15.88 -40.53
C GLU A 548 16.32 16.28 -41.66
N GLU A 549 15.82 16.29 -42.88
CA GLU A 549 16.57 16.69 -44.09
C GLU A 549 16.14 18.08 -44.50
N ASP A 550 17.10 18.96 -44.75
CA ASP A 550 16.85 20.29 -45.29
C ASP A 550 16.94 20.28 -46.86
N ASP A 551 16.53 21.43 -47.45
CA ASP A 551 16.54 21.60 -48.93
C ASP A 551 17.95 21.52 -49.54
N GLU A 552 18.99 21.59 -48.71
CA GLU A 552 20.42 21.54 -49.13
C GLU A 552 21.01 20.15 -48.99
N GLY A 553 20.22 19.17 -48.51
CA GLY A 553 20.67 17.78 -48.31
C GLY A 553 21.51 17.60 -47.03
N THR A 554 21.37 18.51 -46.09
CA THR A 554 21.94 18.36 -44.74
C THR A 554 20.97 17.61 -43.86
N LEU A 555 21.47 16.62 -43.14
CA LEU A 555 20.70 15.82 -42.22
C LEU A 555 20.91 16.32 -40.79
N THR A 556 19.86 16.84 -40.16
CA THR A 556 19.87 17.14 -38.74
C THR A 556 19.45 15.90 -37.96
N ILE A 557 20.38 15.36 -37.19
CA ILE A 557 20.18 14.15 -36.40
C ILE A 557 19.91 14.55 -34.96
N THR A 558 18.84 14.06 -34.41
CA THR A 558 18.60 14.06 -32.96
C THR A 558 18.77 12.64 -32.44
N ALA A 559 19.54 12.47 -31.38
CA ALA A 559 19.80 11.18 -30.78
C ALA A 559 19.74 11.23 -29.25
N GLU A 560 19.59 10.09 -28.64
CA GLU A 560 19.55 9.92 -27.19
C GLU A 560 20.63 8.94 -26.73
N ASP A 561 20.89 8.92 -25.43
CA ASP A 561 21.76 7.91 -24.81
C ASP A 561 21.35 6.48 -25.21
N PHE A 562 22.34 5.62 -25.43
CA PHE A 562 22.14 4.18 -25.57
C PHE A 562 23.04 3.43 -24.59
N PHE A 563 22.44 2.91 -23.54
CA PHE A 563 23.14 2.10 -22.54
C PHE A 563 22.57 0.68 -22.62
N GLY A 564 23.35 -0.29 -23.03
CA GLY A 564 22.90 -1.68 -23.10
C GLY A 564 22.42 -2.17 -21.72
N GLY A 565 21.23 -2.73 -21.65
CA GLY A 565 20.68 -3.37 -20.45
C GLY A 565 19.64 -2.59 -19.67
N TYR A 566 19.27 -1.40 -20.08
CA TYR A 566 18.37 -0.53 -19.32
C TYR A 566 16.99 -0.35 -19.93
N SER A 567 16.75 -0.73 -21.16
CA SER A 567 15.43 -0.68 -21.80
C SER A 567 14.65 -2.00 -21.68
N THR A 568 15.09 -2.86 -20.79
CA THR A 568 14.41 -4.10 -20.43
C THR A 568 13.87 -3.96 -19.01
N ALA A 569 12.61 -4.28 -18.80
CA ALA A 569 12.02 -4.20 -17.46
C ALA A 569 12.73 -5.17 -16.53
N VAL A 570 13.48 -4.64 -15.57
CA VAL A 570 13.99 -5.40 -14.44
C VAL A 570 12.85 -5.50 -13.45
N LEU A 571 12.18 -6.62 -13.45
CA LEU A 571 11.09 -6.87 -12.52
C LEU A 571 11.70 -7.28 -11.19
N TYR A 572 11.89 -6.32 -10.32
CA TYR A 572 12.20 -6.60 -8.93
C TYR A 572 10.98 -7.32 -8.33
N GLY A 573 11.22 -8.39 -7.58
CA GLY A 573 10.19 -9.01 -6.77
C GLY A 573 9.65 -8.00 -5.79
N LYS A 574 8.74 -7.18 -6.25
CA LYS A 574 8.02 -6.24 -5.42
C LYS A 574 6.84 -6.96 -4.81
N GLN A 575 6.71 -6.76 -3.56
CA GLN A 575 5.45 -6.85 -2.92
C GLN A 575 4.41 -6.20 -3.85
N SER A 576 3.55 -7.03 -4.43
CA SER A 576 2.46 -6.56 -5.24
C SER A 576 1.72 -5.54 -4.41
N THR A 577 1.70 -4.31 -4.86
CA THR A 577 0.67 -3.37 -4.47
C THR A 577 -0.59 -3.82 -5.21
N ALA A 578 -0.90 -5.09 -5.03
CA ALA A 578 -2.12 -5.64 -5.51
C ALA A 578 -3.21 -4.69 -5.09
N GLY A 579 -4.02 -4.24 -6.00
CA GLY A 579 -5.27 -3.58 -5.73
C GLY A 579 -6.15 -4.49 -4.91
N TYR A 580 -5.72 -4.71 -3.69
CA TYR A 580 -6.53 -5.28 -2.66
C TYR A 580 -7.68 -4.31 -2.49
N MET A 581 -8.84 -4.67 -3.02
CA MET A 581 -10.08 -4.06 -2.57
C MET A 581 -10.18 -4.43 -1.10
N PRO A 582 -9.95 -3.47 -0.20
CA PRO A 582 -10.05 -3.79 1.20
C PRO A 582 -11.47 -4.28 1.47
N ASN A 583 -11.60 -5.49 1.96
CA ASN A 583 -12.87 -5.94 2.49
C ASN A 583 -13.14 -5.12 3.76
N TRP A 584 -13.91 -4.04 3.60
CA TRP A 584 -14.28 -3.16 4.71
C TRP A 584 -15.01 -3.89 5.83
N ALA A 585 -15.59 -5.03 5.53
CA ALA A 585 -16.36 -5.87 6.47
C ALA A 585 -15.50 -6.97 7.12
N ILE A 586 -14.21 -7.11 6.78
CA ILE A 586 -13.35 -8.12 7.40
C ILE A 586 -13.26 -7.85 8.90
N GLY A 587 -13.49 -8.88 9.71
CA GLY A 587 -13.36 -8.74 11.15
C GLY A 587 -11.91 -8.40 11.53
N PRO A 588 -11.68 -7.40 12.39
CA PRO A 588 -10.33 -7.03 12.83
C PRO A 588 -9.68 -8.12 13.70
N GLY A 589 -10.47 -8.98 14.31
CA GLY A 589 -10.05 -9.84 15.43
C GLY A 589 -9.93 -9.06 16.73
N ASP A 590 -9.79 -9.79 17.83
CA ASP A 590 -9.56 -9.21 19.15
C ASP A 590 -8.13 -8.71 19.29
N VAL A 591 -7.91 -7.81 20.24
CA VAL A 591 -6.56 -7.39 20.63
C VAL A 591 -5.83 -8.58 21.26
N ASN A 592 -4.52 -8.68 21.03
CA ASN A 592 -3.64 -9.54 21.79
C ASN A 592 -3.63 -9.08 23.27
N MET A 593 -3.05 -9.87 24.17
CA MET A 593 -3.01 -9.50 25.59
C MET A 593 -2.42 -8.08 25.77
N PRO A 594 -3.21 -7.13 26.24
CA PRO A 594 -2.74 -5.74 26.37
C PRO A 594 -1.70 -5.64 27.48
N LEU A 595 -0.68 -4.85 27.25
CA LEU A 595 0.22 -4.42 28.34
C LEU A 595 -0.29 -3.07 28.85
N ILE A 596 -0.72 -3.04 30.11
CA ILE A 596 -1.25 -1.85 30.79
C ILE A 596 -0.35 -1.55 32.00
N PHE A 597 0.19 -0.36 32.07
CA PHE A 597 1.07 0.04 33.18
C PHE A 597 1.04 1.55 33.43
N GLU A 598 1.53 1.95 34.60
CA GLU A 598 1.75 3.36 34.94
C GLU A 598 3.25 3.68 34.79
N PRO A 599 3.63 4.70 34.02
CA PRO A 599 5.02 5.12 33.90
C PRO A 599 5.48 5.87 35.16
N PRO A 600 6.80 5.91 35.45
CA PRO A 600 7.33 6.75 36.51
C PRO A 600 7.13 8.24 36.19
N ALA A 601 7.09 9.07 37.24
CA ALA A 601 6.85 10.51 37.19
C ALA A 601 7.77 11.26 36.19
N ALA A 602 8.99 10.81 36.04
CA ALA A 602 9.96 11.41 35.12
C ALA A 602 9.57 11.30 33.62
N LEU A 603 8.64 10.42 33.27
CA LEU A 603 8.14 10.25 31.90
C LEU A 603 6.81 10.97 31.67
N LEU A 604 6.24 11.60 32.71
CA LEU A 604 4.98 12.30 32.64
C LEU A 604 5.17 13.81 32.52
N SER A 605 4.26 14.47 31.82
CA SER A 605 4.26 15.93 31.63
C SER A 605 3.45 16.70 32.67
N GLY A 606 2.92 16.02 33.71
CA GLY A 606 2.18 16.64 34.82
C GLY A 606 0.97 15.85 35.30
N ASP A 607 0.21 15.24 34.42
CA ASP A 607 -0.96 14.43 34.77
C ASP A 607 -0.56 12.97 35.02
N LEU A 608 -1.33 12.28 35.86
CA LEU A 608 -1.21 10.83 36.03
C LEU A 608 -1.77 10.14 34.79
N GLU A 609 -1.00 9.20 34.21
CA GLU A 609 -1.36 8.50 32.99
C GLU A 609 -1.28 6.99 33.16
N ILE A 610 -2.16 6.30 32.45
CA ILE A 610 -2.05 4.87 32.16
C ILE A 610 -1.52 4.74 30.75
N TRP A 611 -0.45 3.98 30.59
CA TRP A 611 0.11 3.65 29.29
C TRP A 611 -0.33 2.27 28.86
N VAL A 612 -0.71 2.16 27.58
CA VAL A 612 -1.31 0.95 27.01
C VAL A 612 -0.58 0.60 25.72
N ALA A 613 0.03 -0.57 25.67
CA ALA A 613 0.52 -1.17 24.44
C ALA A 613 -0.51 -2.17 23.92
N LEU A 614 -0.92 -2.03 22.68
CA LEU A 614 -1.85 -2.93 22.00
C LEU A 614 -1.25 -3.47 20.72
N SER A 615 -1.60 -4.70 20.38
CA SER A 615 -1.41 -5.29 19.07
C SER A 615 -2.58 -6.21 18.74
N GLY A 616 -2.64 -6.72 17.53
CA GLY A 616 -3.68 -7.63 17.10
C GLY A 616 -3.25 -8.49 15.93
N GLY A 617 -4.17 -9.30 15.40
CA GLY A 617 -3.94 -10.20 14.28
C GLY A 617 -3.62 -9.45 12.97
N PRO A 618 -3.49 -10.19 11.84
CA PRO A 618 -3.08 -9.61 10.55
C PRO A 618 -4.03 -8.55 10.00
N ASN A 619 -5.28 -8.59 10.38
CA ASN A 619 -6.31 -7.67 9.91
C ASN A 619 -6.57 -6.52 10.89
N TRP A 620 -5.86 -6.48 12.02
CA TRP A 620 -6.06 -5.47 13.04
C TRP A 620 -5.41 -4.14 12.65
N GLY A 621 -6.22 -3.07 12.61
CA GLY A 621 -5.80 -1.72 12.22
C GLY A 621 -5.79 -0.70 13.36
N GLY A 622 -6.14 -1.12 14.58
CA GLY A 622 -6.21 -0.26 15.74
C GLY A 622 -7.43 -0.56 16.61
N ALA A 623 -7.52 0.10 17.77
CA ALA A 623 -8.65 -0.05 18.66
C ALA A 623 -9.03 1.27 19.36
N GLN A 624 -10.30 1.43 19.65
CA GLN A 624 -10.77 2.45 20.57
C GLN A 624 -10.47 2.02 22.00
N VAL A 625 -10.18 2.96 22.87
CA VAL A 625 -9.95 2.72 24.28
C VAL A 625 -11.12 3.28 25.09
N TRP A 626 -11.78 2.41 25.82
CA TRP A 626 -12.90 2.75 26.69
C TRP A 626 -12.55 2.36 28.12
N ILE A 627 -12.76 3.26 29.06
CA ILE A 627 -12.41 3.09 30.47
C ILE A 627 -13.66 3.19 31.33
N SER A 628 -13.76 2.33 32.34
CA SER A 628 -14.81 2.33 33.33
C SER A 628 -14.23 2.17 34.74
N SER A 629 -14.81 2.84 35.70
CA SER A 629 -14.51 2.66 37.14
C SER A 629 -15.42 1.65 37.85
N ASP A 630 -16.53 1.25 37.21
CA ASP A 630 -17.54 0.37 37.81
C ASP A 630 -17.76 -0.94 37.02
N GLY A 631 -17.09 -1.09 35.88
CA GLY A 631 -17.20 -2.24 34.96
C GLY A 631 -18.50 -2.29 34.14
N ASN A 632 -19.40 -1.31 34.31
CA ASN A 632 -20.69 -1.25 33.62
C ASN A 632 -20.78 -0.05 32.67
N SER A 633 -20.39 1.13 33.14
CA SER A 633 -20.47 2.38 32.39
C SER A 633 -19.09 2.74 31.84
N TYR A 634 -18.94 2.67 30.52
CA TYR A 634 -17.66 2.91 29.84
C TYR A 634 -17.65 4.28 29.16
N ALA A 635 -16.60 5.05 29.37
CA ALA A 635 -16.35 6.32 28.71
C ALA A 635 -15.23 6.15 27.66
N TYR A 636 -15.39 6.76 26.50
CA TYR A 636 -14.36 6.79 25.45
C TYR A 636 -13.18 7.65 25.91
N ALA A 637 -11.99 7.07 25.90
CA ALA A 637 -10.75 7.74 26.34
C ALA A 637 -9.85 8.13 25.13
N GLY A 638 -9.95 7.43 24.01
CA GLY A 638 -9.16 7.72 22.82
C GLY A 638 -9.05 6.52 21.87
N THR A 639 -8.16 6.63 20.89
CA THR A 639 -7.89 5.57 19.90
C THR A 639 -6.40 5.30 19.81
N ILE A 640 -6.03 4.02 19.71
CA ILE A 640 -4.68 3.55 19.38
C ILE A 640 -4.72 3.13 17.89
N PRO A 641 -4.05 3.87 16.97
CA PRO A 641 -4.27 3.71 15.52
C PRO A 641 -3.41 2.62 14.86
N GLY A 642 -2.60 1.89 15.63
CA GLY A 642 -1.74 0.84 15.11
C GLY A 642 -1.08 0.02 16.21
N PRO A 643 -0.39 -1.07 15.83
CA PRO A 643 0.21 -1.96 16.81
C PRO A 643 1.43 -1.35 17.48
N ALA A 644 1.52 -1.52 18.80
CA ALA A 644 2.75 -1.31 19.54
C ALA A 644 3.70 -2.48 19.28
N THR A 645 5.02 -2.21 19.31
CA THR A 645 6.04 -3.25 19.27
C THR A 645 6.09 -3.95 20.64
N GLN A 646 5.27 -4.98 20.79
CA GLN A 646 5.13 -5.73 22.04
C GLN A 646 5.26 -7.24 21.80
N GLY A 647 5.53 -7.97 22.87
CA GLY A 647 5.70 -9.40 22.88
C GLY A 647 6.11 -9.92 24.26
N VAL A 648 6.80 -11.04 24.27
CA VAL A 648 7.21 -11.72 25.49
C VAL A 648 8.67 -12.14 25.46
N LEU A 649 9.25 -12.34 26.62
CA LEU A 649 10.59 -12.90 26.76
C LEU A 649 10.61 -14.39 26.39
N THR A 650 11.60 -14.79 25.58
CA THR A 650 11.84 -16.20 25.23
C THR A 650 12.82 -16.90 26.15
N THR A 651 13.53 -16.13 26.98
CA THR A 651 14.42 -16.64 28.03
C THR A 651 14.33 -15.73 29.26
N THR A 652 14.68 -16.26 30.42
CA THR A 652 14.76 -15.45 31.63
C THR A 652 15.85 -14.39 31.51
N LEU A 653 15.54 -13.13 31.79
CA LEU A 653 16.51 -12.07 31.94
C LEU A 653 16.92 -11.99 33.42
N ALA A 654 18.15 -12.35 33.73
CA ALA A 654 18.64 -12.36 35.09
C ALA A 654 18.79 -10.93 35.67
N ASN A 655 18.69 -10.80 37.00
CA ASN A 655 19.02 -9.55 37.69
C ASN A 655 20.46 -9.14 37.43
N TYR A 656 20.70 -7.86 37.35
CA TYR A 656 22.03 -7.29 37.16
C TYR A 656 22.32 -6.24 38.24
N ALA A 657 23.40 -6.45 38.98
CA ALA A 657 23.88 -5.54 40.05
C ALA A 657 25.26 -4.95 39.72
N GLY A 658 25.72 -5.10 38.49
CA GLY A 658 27.02 -4.59 38.01
C GLY A 658 26.95 -3.13 37.58
N THR A 659 28.03 -2.67 36.95
CA THR A 659 28.13 -1.31 36.40
C THR A 659 27.42 -1.24 35.05
N GLU A 660 26.60 -0.23 34.79
CA GLU A 660 26.00 0.05 33.52
C GLU A 660 27.02 0.36 32.41
N PRO A 661 26.85 -0.11 31.18
CA PRO A 661 25.73 -0.97 30.72
C PRO A 661 25.93 -2.46 31.07
N ASP A 662 24.83 -3.21 31.21
CA ASP A 662 24.84 -4.67 31.32
C ASP A 662 25.27 -5.29 29.99
N THR A 663 26.53 -5.74 29.92
CA THR A 663 27.08 -6.45 28.76
C THR A 663 27.07 -7.97 28.92
N THR A 664 26.58 -8.47 30.03
CA THR A 664 26.59 -9.88 30.41
C THR A 664 25.32 -10.58 29.94
N ASN A 665 24.18 -9.92 30.18
CA ASN A 665 22.90 -10.54 29.88
C ASN A 665 22.44 -10.23 28.44
N THR A 666 21.64 -11.14 27.88
CA THR A 666 20.94 -10.92 26.61
C THR A 666 19.44 -10.95 26.88
N LEU A 667 18.73 -9.93 26.47
CA LEU A 667 17.29 -9.89 26.51
C LEU A 667 16.74 -10.50 25.20
N SER A 668 16.19 -11.70 25.29
CA SER A 668 15.65 -12.43 24.14
C SER A 668 14.14 -12.26 24.12
N VAL A 669 13.60 -11.72 23.00
CA VAL A 669 12.19 -11.38 22.86
C VAL A 669 11.57 -12.03 21.63
N ASP A 670 10.31 -12.43 21.74
CA ASP A 670 9.42 -12.87 20.67
C ASP A 670 8.36 -11.78 20.43
N LEU A 671 8.34 -11.21 19.23
CA LEU A 671 7.42 -10.18 18.78
C LEU A 671 6.40 -10.71 17.76
N THR A 672 6.20 -12.02 17.68
CA THR A 672 5.28 -12.64 16.70
C THR A 672 3.86 -12.07 16.81
N GLU A 673 3.40 -11.74 18.01
CA GLU A 673 2.06 -11.20 18.24
C GLU A 673 1.86 -9.77 17.67
N SER A 674 2.90 -8.96 17.70
CA SER A 674 2.86 -7.57 17.19
C SER A 674 3.44 -7.44 15.79
N ARG A 675 4.25 -8.41 15.35
CA ARG A 675 5.07 -8.35 14.12
C ARG A 675 6.00 -7.16 14.09
N GLY A 676 6.39 -6.66 15.28
CA GLY A 676 7.23 -5.50 15.43
C GLY A 676 8.68 -5.75 15.01
N GLU A 677 9.38 -4.67 14.72
CA GLU A 677 10.80 -4.68 14.41
C GLU A 677 11.59 -3.89 15.46
N LEU A 678 12.80 -4.35 15.77
CA LEU A 678 13.72 -3.68 16.67
C LEU A 678 15.03 -3.39 15.94
N LEU A 679 15.48 -2.16 16.04
CA LEU A 679 16.69 -1.68 15.37
C LEU A 679 17.80 -1.42 16.40
N SER A 680 19.05 -1.70 16.01
CA SER A 680 20.25 -1.32 16.78
C SER A 680 20.45 0.20 16.70
N VAL A 681 21.04 0.76 17.76
CA VAL A 681 21.38 2.19 17.84
C VAL A 681 22.83 2.38 18.23
N SER A 682 23.32 3.62 18.18
CA SER A 682 24.66 3.94 18.69
C SER A 682 24.74 3.76 20.22
N ALA A 683 25.97 3.61 20.76
CA ALA A 683 26.17 3.53 22.22
C ALA A 683 25.65 4.80 22.92
N GLY A 684 25.79 5.96 22.28
CA GLY A 684 25.30 7.23 22.83
C GLY A 684 23.79 7.30 22.88
N ASP A 685 23.10 6.83 21.84
CA ASP A 685 21.65 6.80 21.81
C ASP A 685 21.07 5.81 22.83
N ALA A 686 21.72 4.65 22.98
CA ALA A 686 21.32 3.68 24.00
C ALA A 686 21.47 4.23 25.41
N ALA A 687 22.61 4.91 25.70
CA ALA A 687 22.84 5.58 26.96
C ALA A 687 21.85 6.73 27.23
N ASN A 688 21.38 7.40 26.17
CA ASN A 688 20.32 8.40 26.24
C ASN A 688 18.92 7.80 26.23
N LEU A 689 18.78 6.48 26.37
CA LEU A 689 17.53 5.74 26.48
C LEU A 689 16.62 5.86 25.23
N VAL A 690 17.18 6.11 24.04
CA VAL A 690 16.42 6.20 22.80
C VAL A 690 15.67 4.90 22.51
N THR A 691 16.22 3.75 22.90
CA THR A 691 15.60 2.42 22.75
C THR A 691 14.86 1.97 24.01
N LEU A 692 14.22 2.88 24.74
CA LEU A 692 13.52 2.56 25.98
C LEU A 692 12.45 1.49 25.79
N CYS A 693 12.47 0.48 26.66
CA CYS A 693 11.54 -0.64 26.69
C CYS A 693 11.00 -0.88 28.10
N TYR A 694 9.83 -1.48 28.17
CA TYR A 694 9.26 -2.03 29.39
C TYR A 694 9.42 -3.55 29.41
N VAL A 695 9.88 -4.09 30.53
CA VAL A 695 10.05 -5.53 30.73
C VAL A 695 9.58 -5.89 32.13
N GLY A 696 8.40 -6.44 32.27
CA GLY A 696 7.90 -6.96 33.55
C GLY A 696 7.99 -6.00 34.74
N GLY A 697 7.82 -4.71 34.55
CA GLY A 697 7.92 -3.65 35.60
C GLY A 697 9.23 -2.86 35.57
N GLU A 698 10.25 -3.32 34.89
CA GLU A 698 11.51 -2.61 34.72
C GLU A 698 11.51 -1.81 33.42
N LEU A 699 12.06 -0.61 33.46
CA LEU A 699 12.41 0.18 32.28
C LEU A 699 13.90 0.01 31.97
N LEU A 700 14.19 -0.33 30.73
CA LEU A 700 15.58 -0.49 30.27
C LEU A 700 15.72 -0.05 28.82
N ALA A 701 16.95 0.19 28.37
CA ALA A 701 17.27 0.44 26.98
C ALA A 701 18.32 -0.54 26.48
N TYR A 702 18.43 -0.71 25.15
CA TYR A 702 19.40 -1.60 24.53
C TYR A 702 20.18 -0.89 23.42
N GLN A 703 21.40 -1.33 23.13
CA GLN A 703 22.20 -0.83 22.03
C GLN A 703 22.03 -1.69 20.78
N THR A 704 22.13 -3.02 20.90
CA THR A 704 22.15 -3.92 19.76
C THR A 704 20.89 -4.77 19.74
N ALA A 705 20.21 -4.84 18.59
CA ALA A 705 19.13 -5.75 18.31
C ALA A 705 19.57 -6.69 17.18
N THR A 706 19.63 -7.98 17.44
CA THR A 706 19.98 -9.01 16.45
C THR A 706 18.78 -9.87 16.18
N LEU A 707 18.30 -9.88 14.92
CA LEU A 707 17.24 -10.79 14.47
C LEU A 707 17.78 -12.23 14.48
N THR A 708 17.19 -13.09 15.25
CA THR A 708 17.57 -14.52 15.36
C THR A 708 16.75 -15.43 14.49
N THR A 709 15.45 -15.22 14.47
CA THR A 709 14.47 -15.82 13.54
C THR A 709 13.37 -14.80 13.32
N THR A 710 12.45 -15.05 12.41
CA THR A 710 11.33 -14.13 12.11
C THR A 710 10.65 -13.65 13.40
N TYR A 711 10.64 -12.32 13.61
CA TYR A 711 10.12 -11.62 14.79
C TYR A 711 10.78 -11.95 16.13
N HIS A 712 11.90 -12.68 16.16
CA HIS A 712 12.65 -12.98 17.38
C HIS A 712 13.95 -12.20 17.42
N TYR A 713 14.21 -11.51 18.50
CA TYR A 713 15.38 -10.66 18.66
C TYR A 713 16.16 -10.99 19.92
N GLY A 714 17.51 -10.91 19.81
CA GLY A 714 18.42 -10.88 20.94
C GLY A 714 18.96 -9.47 21.14
N LEU A 715 18.60 -8.83 22.26
CA LEU A 715 19.02 -7.47 22.60
C LEU A 715 20.20 -7.51 23.58
N LYS A 716 21.23 -6.71 23.28
CA LYS A 716 22.47 -6.68 24.08
C LYS A 716 22.89 -5.26 24.43
N THR A 717 23.80 -5.18 25.38
CA THR A 717 24.32 -3.93 25.96
C THR A 717 23.12 -3.14 26.50
N LEU A 718 22.61 -3.64 27.64
CA LEU A 718 21.38 -3.15 28.24
C LEU A 718 21.70 -2.06 29.29
N TYR A 719 20.93 -0.98 29.27
CA TYR A 719 20.90 0.05 30.29
C TYR A 719 19.71 -0.22 31.20
N ARG A 720 19.99 -0.82 32.38
CA ARG A 720 18.96 -1.36 33.28
C ARG A 720 18.43 -0.31 34.25
N GLY A 721 17.27 -0.52 34.85
CA GLY A 721 16.71 0.34 35.90
C GLY A 721 16.48 1.80 35.50
N ALA A 722 16.19 2.06 34.23
CA ALA A 722 15.98 3.41 33.71
C ALA A 722 14.84 4.12 34.47
N TYR A 723 15.03 5.45 34.70
CA TYR A 723 14.10 6.29 35.44
C TYR A 723 13.83 5.82 36.88
N GLY A 724 14.80 5.12 37.50
CA GLY A 724 14.67 4.62 38.84
C GLY A 724 13.79 3.39 39.03
N SER A 725 13.42 2.71 37.92
CA SER A 725 12.74 1.43 38.00
C SER A 725 13.65 0.37 38.63
N THR A 726 13.05 -0.58 39.32
CA THR A 726 13.83 -1.61 40.04
C THR A 726 14.31 -2.67 39.03
N THR A 727 15.64 -2.90 39.02
CA THR A 727 16.22 -4.02 38.30
C THR A 727 15.78 -5.34 38.92
N GLY A 728 15.49 -6.33 38.12
CA GLY A 728 14.99 -7.59 38.63
C GLY A 728 15.33 -8.79 37.75
N ASN A 729 14.86 -9.95 38.22
CA ASN A 729 14.85 -11.17 37.44
C ASN A 729 13.48 -11.26 36.71
N HIS A 730 13.51 -11.27 35.39
CA HIS A 730 12.28 -11.36 34.57
C HIS A 730 12.16 -12.76 33.99
N PRO A 731 11.11 -13.50 34.33
CA PRO A 731 10.97 -14.89 33.89
C PRO A 731 10.66 -14.98 32.39
N LEU A 732 10.85 -16.15 31.82
CA LEU A 732 10.29 -16.55 30.53
C LEU A 732 8.81 -16.16 30.46
N GLY A 733 8.37 -15.55 29.36
CA GLY A 733 6.99 -15.11 29.17
C GLY A 733 6.66 -13.74 29.80
N ALA A 734 7.63 -13.07 30.46
CA ALA A 734 7.43 -11.70 30.94
C ALA A 734 7.10 -10.78 29.75
N GLN A 735 6.15 -9.87 29.96
CA GLN A 735 5.71 -8.93 28.92
C GLN A 735 6.82 -7.93 28.57
N PHE A 736 6.95 -7.69 27.28
CA PHE A 736 7.88 -6.74 26.68
C PHE A 736 7.12 -5.73 25.81
N ALA A 737 7.48 -4.46 25.89
CA ALA A 737 7.05 -3.47 24.89
C ALA A 737 8.14 -2.42 24.67
N ARG A 738 8.32 -2.03 23.41
CA ARG A 738 9.12 -0.85 23.04
C ARG A 738 8.28 0.39 23.32
N LEU A 739 8.85 1.33 24.09
CA LEU A 739 8.14 2.56 24.50
C LEU A 739 8.39 3.67 23.47
N ASP A 740 7.60 3.69 22.44
CA ASP A 740 7.62 4.67 21.35
C ASP A 740 6.27 5.37 21.19
N GLN A 741 6.03 5.97 20.03
CA GLN A 741 4.79 6.71 19.74
C GLN A 741 3.55 5.81 19.59
N ALA A 742 3.73 4.49 19.45
CA ALA A 742 2.61 3.54 19.34
C ALA A 742 1.97 3.21 20.71
N ILE A 743 2.58 3.67 21.81
CA ILE A 743 2.00 3.50 23.16
C ILE A 743 0.87 4.50 23.37
N GLY A 744 -0.34 3.98 23.64
CA GLY A 744 -1.48 4.80 24.04
C GLY A 744 -1.27 5.38 25.43
N ARG A 745 -1.55 6.67 25.63
CA ARG A 745 -1.40 7.40 26.89
C ARG A 745 -2.72 8.02 27.28
N PHE A 746 -3.22 7.66 28.45
CA PHE A 746 -4.55 8.07 28.89
C PHE A 746 -4.48 8.66 30.28
N PRO A 747 -4.81 9.95 30.45
CA PRO A 747 -4.80 10.60 31.75
C PRO A 747 -5.92 10.09 32.64
N TYR A 748 -5.69 10.03 33.95
CA TYR A 748 -6.68 9.66 34.93
C TYR A 748 -6.61 10.57 36.18
N PRO A 749 -7.72 10.80 36.90
CA PRO A 749 -7.72 11.62 38.11
C PRO A 749 -7.16 10.86 39.33
N SER A 750 -6.47 11.56 40.20
CA SER A 750 -5.89 10.96 41.42
C SER A 750 -6.89 10.28 42.37
N THR A 751 -8.19 10.54 42.20
CA THR A 751 -9.26 9.87 42.95
C THR A 751 -9.38 8.39 42.63
N LEU A 752 -8.81 7.92 41.50
CA LEU A 752 -8.81 6.51 41.13
C LEU A 752 -7.63 5.73 41.72
N ILE A 753 -6.69 6.38 42.40
CA ILE A 753 -5.56 5.68 43.03
C ILE A 753 -6.09 4.66 44.05
N GLY A 754 -5.64 3.42 43.93
CA GLY A 754 -6.08 2.28 44.73
C GLY A 754 -7.37 1.61 44.24
N GLN A 755 -7.99 2.13 43.20
CA GLN A 755 -9.20 1.52 42.61
C GLN A 755 -8.84 0.67 41.38
N THR A 756 -9.65 -0.35 41.12
CA THR A 756 -9.58 -1.16 39.92
C THR A 756 -10.45 -0.52 38.85
N ILE A 757 -9.84 -0.26 37.71
CA ILE A 757 -10.51 0.22 36.49
C ILE A 757 -10.63 -0.91 35.48
N PHE A 758 -11.60 -0.78 34.57
CA PHE A 758 -11.89 -1.74 33.53
C PHE A 758 -11.68 -1.07 32.17
N LEU A 759 -10.88 -1.69 31.31
CA LEU A 759 -10.59 -1.18 29.96
C LEU A 759 -11.16 -2.14 28.92
N LYS A 760 -11.75 -1.58 27.87
CA LYS A 760 -12.20 -2.32 26.68
C LYS A 760 -11.59 -1.73 25.43
N PHE A 761 -11.28 -2.62 24.48
CA PHE A 761 -10.57 -2.26 23.25
C PHE A 761 -11.32 -2.74 21.99
N PRO A 762 -12.46 -2.11 21.62
CA PRO A 762 -13.11 -2.42 20.35
C PRO A 762 -12.18 -2.13 19.18
N SER A 763 -11.84 -3.17 18.45
CA SER A 763 -10.90 -3.11 17.32
C SER A 763 -11.59 -2.68 16.03
N ALA A 764 -10.83 -2.04 15.14
CA ALA A 764 -11.17 -1.80 13.74
C ALA A 764 -10.16 -2.53 12.84
N ASN A 765 -10.57 -2.89 11.62
CA ASN A 765 -9.66 -3.54 10.69
C ASN A 765 -8.67 -2.54 10.08
N ILE A 766 -7.63 -3.06 9.38
CA ILE A 766 -6.55 -2.25 8.80
C ILE A 766 -7.01 -1.20 7.78
N VAL A 767 -8.26 -1.28 7.30
CA VAL A 767 -8.86 -0.32 6.37
C VAL A 767 -9.83 0.63 7.05
N GLY A 768 -9.92 0.58 8.39
CA GLY A 768 -10.77 1.45 9.20
C GLY A 768 -12.24 1.03 9.28
N GLY A 769 -12.60 -0.15 8.75
CA GLY A 769 -13.95 -0.72 8.82
C GLY A 769 -14.07 -1.84 9.86
N GLY A 770 -15.18 -2.58 9.82
CA GLY A 770 -15.41 -3.79 10.61
C GLY A 770 -15.31 -3.59 12.13
N ALA A 771 -15.60 -2.38 12.65
CA ALA A 771 -15.44 -2.05 14.06
C ALA A 771 -16.28 -2.98 14.97
N GLN A 772 -15.62 -3.52 16.01
CA GLN A 772 -16.29 -4.35 17.01
C GLN A 772 -17.21 -3.50 17.89
N SER A 773 -18.28 -4.10 18.39
CA SER A 773 -19.13 -3.44 19.37
C SER A 773 -18.47 -3.46 20.76
N LEU A 774 -18.73 -2.42 21.58
CA LEU A 774 -18.25 -2.37 22.97
C LEU A 774 -18.74 -3.57 23.80
N ALA A 775 -19.90 -4.12 23.45
CA ALA A 775 -20.48 -5.27 24.15
C ALA A 775 -19.78 -6.59 23.81
N SER A 776 -19.20 -6.71 22.60
CA SER A 776 -18.58 -7.97 22.13
C SER A 776 -17.16 -8.18 22.60
N VAL A 777 -16.49 -7.14 23.13
CA VAL A 777 -15.06 -7.23 23.51
C VAL A 777 -14.88 -7.47 25.01
N PRO A 778 -13.86 -8.24 25.42
CA PRO A 778 -13.58 -8.50 26.83
C PRO A 778 -13.15 -7.23 27.56
N ALA A 779 -13.37 -7.21 28.88
CA ALA A 779 -12.86 -6.18 29.77
C ALA A 779 -11.55 -6.64 30.40
N TYR A 780 -10.52 -5.78 30.36
CA TYR A 780 -9.24 -5.96 31.05
C TYR A 780 -9.22 -5.10 32.30
N THR A 781 -8.73 -5.62 33.40
CA THR A 781 -8.69 -4.91 34.67
C THR A 781 -7.29 -4.39 34.99
N TYR A 782 -7.20 -3.22 35.56
CA TYR A 782 -5.96 -2.66 36.07
C TYR A 782 -6.22 -1.93 37.40
N THR A 783 -5.39 -2.20 38.42
CA THR A 783 -5.48 -1.49 39.69
C THR A 783 -4.52 -0.32 39.66
N VAL A 784 -5.04 0.89 39.72
CA VAL A 784 -4.28 2.13 39.63
C VAL A 784 -3.47 2.32 40.92
N THR A 785 -2.15 2.50 40.79
CA THR A 785 -1.24 2.62 41.93
C THR A 785 -0.85 4.07 42.24
N GLY A 786 -0.93 4.96 41.23
CA GLY A 786 -0.44 6.32 41.31
C GLY A 786 1.07 6.44 41.21
N SER A 787 1.76 5.46 40.63
CA SER A 787 3.22 5.43 40.57
C SER A 787 3.84 6.62 39.80
N GLY A 788 3.05 7.25 38.95
CA GLY A 788 3.44 8.48 38.21
C GLY A 788 3.30 9.78 39.04
N LYS A 789 2.77 9.69 40.23
CA LYS A 789 2.63 10.89 41.06
C LYS A 789 4.00 11.40 41.50
N ALA A 790 4.35 12.63 41.14
CA ALA A 790 5.55 13.27 41.60
C ALA A 790 5.50 13.40 43.11
N SER A 791 6.49 12.83 43.81
CA SER A 791 6.63 12.95 45.24
C SER A 791 7.04 14.38 45.57
N VAL A 792 6.18 15.12 46.24
CA VAL A 792 6.50 16.47 46.73
C VAL A 792 7.15 16.35 48.08
N ALA A 793 8.38 16.87 48.19
CA ALA A 793 9.07 16.91 49.48
C ALA A 793 8.27 17.81 50.44
N THR A 794 7.90 17.26 51.59
CA THR A 794 7.24 17.98 52.68
C THR A 794 8.15 18.00 53.88
N THR A 795 8.35 19.17 54.48
CA THR A 795 9.23 19.32 55.64
C THR A 795 8.46 19.62 56.92
N VAL A 796 8.85 18.97 58.00
CA VAL A 796 8.41 19.29 59.35
C VAL A 796 9.61 19.83 60.12
N SER A 797 9.64 21.13 60.33
CA SER A 797 10.73 21.82 60.98
C SER A 797 10.33 22.31 62.37
N GLY A 798 11.26 22.37 63.27
CA GLY A 798 11.11 22.91 64.63
C GLY A 798 12.42 23.43 65.21
N SER A 799 12.27 24.25 66.25
CA SER A 799 13.38 24.72 67.03
C SER A 799 13.01 24.85 68.51
N PHE A 800 14.01 24.76 69.37
CA PHE A 800 13.80 24.93 70.79
C PHE A 800 15.05 25.69 71.37
N THR A 801 14.74 26.75 72.10
CA THR A 801 15.80 27.59 72.70
C THR A 801 16.04 27.23 74.19
N GLY A 802 17.30 27.10 74.58
CA GLY A 802 17.69 26.69 75.91
C GLY A 802 17.89 25.18 76.05
N SER A 803 18.09 24.67 77.24
CA SER A 803 18.23 23.26 77.58
C SER A 803 16.84 22.66 77.87
N MET A 804 16.70 21.36 77.65
CA MET A 804 15.36 20.68 77.73
C MET A 804 15.19 20.00 79.08
N THR A 805 13.94 19.92 79.55
CA THR A 805 13.52 19.14 80.72
C THR A 805 13.15 17.71 80.31
N ALA A 806 13.17 16.79 81.27
CA ALA A 806 12.80 15.38 81.13
C ALA A 806 11.42 15.18 80.49
N ASN A 807 11.35 14.32 79.55
CA ASN A 807 10.09 13.95 78.83
C ASN A 807 9.30 15.11 78.17
N LEU A 808 9.97 16.27 77.95
CA LEU A 808 9.37 17.41 77.29
C LEU A 808 8.94 17.07 75.84
N VAL A 809 7.72 17.37 75.48
CA VAL A 809 7.24 17.32 74.09
C VAL A 809 7.73 18.60 73.43
N VAL A 810 8.80 18.50 72.60
CA VAL A 810 9.42 19.66 71.98
C VAL A 810 8.76 20.09 70.68
N GLN A 811 8.04 19.20 70.07
CA GLN A 811 7.23 19.48 68.86
C GLN A 811 5.98 18.64 68.86
N ARG A 812 4.90 19.22 68.43
CA ARG A 812 3.66 18.54 68.07
C ARG A 812 3.22 19.09 66.73
N TYR A 813 3.06 18.17 65.74
CA TYR A 813 2.64 18.53 64.39
C TYR A 813 1.50 17.65 63.98
N VAL A 814 0.43 18.24 63.46
CA VAL A 814 -0.78 17.52 62.96
C VAL A 814 -0.74 17.56 61.43
N PHE A 815 -0.84 16.42 60.80
CA PHE A 815 -0.81 16.34 59.35
C PHE A 815 -2.19 16.65 58.76
N ALA A 816 -2.24 17.52 57.76
CA ALA A 816 -3.45 17.84 56.99
C ALA A 816 -3.69 16.89 55.83
N GLY A 817 -2.67 16.12 55.42
CA GLY A 817 -2.69 15.14 54.31
C GLY A 817 -1.76 13.99 54.60
N THR A 818 -1.70 13.03 53.66
CA THR A 818 -0.84 11.86 53.79
C THR A 818 0.62 12.24 53.50
N VAL A 819 1.54 11.98 54.41
CA VAL A 819 3.00 12.23 54.32
C VAL A 819 3.72 10.97 54.71
N MET A 820 4.65 10.50 53.90
CA MET A 820 5.47 9.34 54.16
C MET A 820 6.89 9.81 54.50
N PHE A 821 7.41 9.32 55.60
CA PHE A 821 8.87 9.47 55.95
C PHE A 821 9.57 8.17 55.65
N ALA A 822 10.66 8.24 54.89
CA ALA A 822 11.46 7.08 54.50
C ALA A 822 12.16 6.40 55.70
N ALA A 823 12.46 5.12 55.57
CA ALA A 823 13.36 4.43 56.52
C ALA A 823 14.66 5.20 56.62
N GLY A 824 15.18 5.32 57.87
CA GLY A 824 16.39 6.10 58.17
C GLY A 824 16.20 7.62 58.17
N LEU A 825 14.97 8.18 57.90
CA LEU A 825 14.69 9.62 57.78
C LEU A 825 15.70 10.34 56.89
N THR A 826 15.99 9.79 55.75
CA THR A 826 16.93 10.33 54.75
C THR A 826 16.63 11.80 54.44
N GLY A 827 17.59 12.68 54.48
CA GLY A 827 17.43 14.14 54.28
C GLY A 827 17.09 14.93 55.54
N GLY A 828 16.81 14.26 56.68
CA GLY A 828 16.61 14.92 57.96
C GLY A 828 17.89 15.65 58.42
N GLN A 829 17.70 16.85 58.91
CA GLN A 829 18.78 17.70 59.44
C GLN A 829 18.46 18.12 60.86
N GLY A 830 19.48 18.12 61.74
CA GLY A 830 19.32 18.62 63.11
C GLY A 830 20.64 19.25 63.60
N THR A 831 20.53 20.35 64.31
CA THR A 831 21.68 21.05 64.86
C THR A 831 21.41 21.57 66.29
N ALA A 832 22.42 21.69 67.05
CA ALA A 832 22.37 22.27 68.38
C ALA A 832 23.32 23.46 68.45
N GLY A 833 22.96 24.51 69.17
CA GLY A 833 23.83 25.65 69.43
C GLY A 833 24.90 25.34 70.50
N VAL A 834 24.60 24.41 71.43
CA VAL A 834 25.58 23.91 72.47
C VAL A 834 25.57 22.37 72.35
N ALA A 835 26.76 21.77 72.24
CA ALA A 835 26.87 20.31 72.06
C ALA A 835 26.51 19.55 73.36
N ALA A 836 26.02 18.34 73.19
CA ALA A 836 25.76 17.38 74.25
C ALA A 836 27.08 16.89 74.87
N THR A 837 27.17 16.75 76.17
CA THR A 837 28.29 16.07 76.84
C THR A 837 28.15 14.54 76.78
N ALA A 838 26.98 14.05 76.74
CA ALA A 838 26.62 12.62 76.58
C ALA A 838 25.55 12.40 75.46
N THR A 839 25.56 11.21 74.89
CA THR A 839 24.54 10.87 73.84
C THR A 839 23.15 11.11 74.36
N THR A 840 22.35 11.92 73.58
CA THR A 840 21.03 12.31 73.99
C THR A 840 20.08 11.91 72.79
N THR A 841 19.03 11.08 73.08
CA THR A 841 18.17 10.54 72.11
C THR A 841 16.74 11.10 72.30
N TYR A 842 16.23 11.77 71.24
CA TYR A 842 14.85 12.24 71.18
C TYR A 842 14.01 11.21 70.45
N ASN A 843 12.85 10.93 70.93
CA ASN A 843 11.91 10.00 70.33
C ASN A 843 10.96 10.72 69.38
N ILE A 844 10.90 10.25 68.12
CA ILE A 844 9.92 10.65 67.13
C ILE A 844 8.76 9.68 67.27
N ARG A 845 7.55 10.20 67.52
CA ARG A 845 6.36 9.37 67.77
C ARG A 845 5.25 9.71 66.82
N LYS A 846 4.52 8.66 66.35
CA LYS A 846 3.26 8.76 65.63
C LYS A 846 2.10 8.40 66.58
N ASN A 847 1.19 9.32 66.83
CA ASN A 847 0.04 9.11 67.72
C ASN A 847 0.46 8.52 69.10
N GLY A 848 1.63 8.91 69.63
CA GLY A 848 2.19 8.46 70.91
C GLY A 848 3.08 7.21 70.80
N ALA A 849 3.01 6.43 69.72
CA ALA A 849 3.92 5.28 69.48
C ALA A 849 5.30 5.73 68.93
N ASN A 850 6.40 5.18 69.43
CA ASN A 850 7.74 5.52 68.93
C ASN A 850 7.95 4.90 67.54
N VAL A 851 8.35 5.75 66.55
CA VAL A 851 8.56 5.34 65.14
C VAL A 851 9.99 5.66 64.65
N GLY A 852 10.74 6.48 65.40
CA GLY A 852 12.10 6.88 65.05
C GLY A 852 12.78 7.67 66.17
N THR A 853 14.01 8.05 65.91
CA THR A 853 14.80 8.85 66.89
C THR A 853 15.63 9.94 66.17
N MET A 854 15.91 11.02 66.90
CA MET A 854 16.89 12.05 66.62
C MET A 854 17.90 11.99 67.70
N VAL A 855 19.20 11.73 67.38
CA VAL A 855 20.24 11.47 68.33
C VAL A 855 21.39 12.47 68.16
N PHE A 856 21.75 13.17 69.25
CA PHE A 856 22.96 13.93 69.35
C PHE A 856 23.98 13.08 70.10
N GLY A 857 25.13 12.77 69.48
CA GLY A 857 26.23 12.06 70.10
C GLY A 857 26.97 12.98 71.09
N GLY A 858 27.68 12.41 72.07
CA GLY A 858 28.53 13.22 72.98
C GLY A 858 29.55 14.04 72.19
N GLY A 859 29.64 15.35 72.46
CA GLY A 859 30.46 16.32 71.72
C GLY A 859 29.90 16.79 70.37
N ALA A 860 28.77 16.26 69.93
CA ALA A 860 28.22 16.61 68.66
C ALA A 860 27.21 17.75 68.74
N THR A 861 27.28 18.66 67.78
CA THR A 861 26.24 19.68 67.47
C THR A 861 25.30 19.31 66.35
N THR A 862 25.55 18.18 65.69
CA THR A 862 24.65 17.65 64.58
C THR A 862 23.97 16.40 65.06
N ALA A 863 22.71 16.26 64.68
CA ALA A 863 21.88 15.07 64.95
C ALA A 863 21.99 14.01 63.86
N THR A 864 21.91 12.75 64.28
CA THR A 864 21.62 11.61 63.40
C THR A 864 20.17 11.18 63.57
N PHE A 865 19.55 10.71 62.48
CA PHE A 865 18.14 10.30 62.51
C PHE A 865 18.03 8.81 62.23
N THR A 866 17.10 8.15 62.89
CA THR A 866 16.74 6.75 62.59
C THR A 866 15.24 6.57 62.51
N MET A 867 14.82 5.72 61.60
CA MET A 867 13.46 5.23 61.47
C MET A 867 13.55 3.82 60.87
N ALA A 868 13.09 2.80 61.61
CA ALA A 868 13.36 1.40 61.28
C ALA A 868 12.66 0.97 59.97
N SER A 869 11.52 1.54 59.65
CA SER A 869 10.78 1.34 58.43
C SER A 869 10.12 2.63 57.96
N ALA A 870 9.82 2.72 56.66
CA ALA A 870 9.04 3.85 56.14
C ALA A 870 7.73 3.98 56.93
N THR A 871 7.41 5.19 57.36
CA THR A 871 6.23 5.45 58.20
C THR A 871 5.34 6.51 57.55
N THR A 872 4.13 6.15 57.29
CA THR A 872 3.09 7.04 56.69
C THR A 872 2.25 7.68 57.80
N PHE A 873 2.12 9.01 57.75
CA PHE A 873 1.21 9.81 58.58
C PHE A 873 0.01 10.18 57.69
N MET A 874 -1.18 9.94 58.14
CA MET A 874 -2.44 10.31 57.46
C MET A 874 -2.99 11.65 58.00
N ALA A 875 -3.93 12.24 57.30
CA ALA A 875 -4.65 13.42 57.82
C ALA A 875 -5.19 13.16 59.20
N GLY A 876 -4.90 14.07 60.15
CA GLY A 876 -5.21 13.96 61.58
C GLY A 876 -4.21 13.21 62.45
N ASP A 877 -3.21 12.50 61.87
CA ASP A 877 -2.11 11.90 62.63
C ASP A 877 -1.23 12.97 63.26
N ILE A 878 -0.71 12.67 64.40
CA ILE A 878 0.12 13.58 65.21
C ILE A 878 1.55 13.05 65.28
N LEU A 879 2.49 13.85 64.80
CA LEU A 879 3.91 13.65 65.05
C LEU A 879 4.29 14.39 66.31
N THR A 880 4.95 13.73 67.27
CA THR A 880 5.56 14.38 68.42
C THR A 880 7.09 14.05 68.47
N LEU A 881 7.88 15.07 68.80
CA LEU A 881 9.27 14.90 69.15
C LEU A 881 9.37 15.06 70.68
N VAL A 882 9.92 14.05 71.36
CA VAL A 882 9.90 13.98 72.84
C VAL A 882 11.32 13.82 73.35
N ALA A 883 11.70 14.66 74.30
CA ALA A 883 12.99 14.57 74.99
C ALA A 883 13.08 13.30 75.86
N PRO A 884 14.27 12.75 76.05
CA PRO A 884 14.50 11.59 76.94
C PRO A 884 14.14 11.89 78.39
N ALA A 885 13.96 10.83 79.23
CA ALA A 885 13.75 10.96 80.66
C ALA A 885 14.95 11.63 81.44
N SER A 886 16.13 11.52 80.82
CA SER A 886 17.35 12.18 81.33
C SER A 886 18.02 12.90 80.17
N PRO A 887 17.60 14.13 79.82
CA PRO A 887 18.23 14.90 78.79
C PRO A 887 19.60 15.42 79.25
N ASP A 888 20.58 15.58 78.32
CA ASP A 888 21.84 16.19 78.61
C ASP A 888 21.61 17.64 78.98
N ALA A 889 22.24 18.05 80.12
CA ALA A 889 22.03 19.39 80.69
C ALA A 889 22.72 20.51 79.87
N THR A 890 23.70 20.18 79.07
CA THR A 890 24.45 21.15 78.24
C THR A 890 23.87 21.33 76.87
N LEU A 891 23.19 20.27 76.31
CA LEU A 891 22.60 20.33 74.99
C LEU A 891 21.52 21.40 74.96
N ALA A 892 21.72 22.43 74.14
CA ALA A 892 20.81 23.57 74.11
C ALA A 892 20.69 24.19 72.70
N ASN A 893 19.65 24.92 72.46
CA ASN A 893 19.32 25.67 71.22
C ASN A 893 19.28 24.74 69.99
N LEU A 894 18.30 23.84 69.97
CA LEU A 894 18.15 22.87 68.95
C LEU A 894 17.30 23.41 67.78
N ALA A 895 17.66 23.00 66.60
CA ALA A 895 16.81 23.16 65.37
C ALA A 895 16.84 21.86 64.58
N TRP A 896 15.74 21.50 63.97
CA TRP A 896 15.63 20.27 63.15
C TRP A 896 14.62 20.44 62.01
N THR A 897 14.86 19.65 60.99
CA THR A 897 13.94 19.49 59.84
C THR A 897 13.88 18.02 59.54
N LEU A 898 12.67 17.46 59.50
CA LEU A 898 12.35 16.12 59.03
C LEU A 898 11.82 16.26 57.62
N VAL A 899 12.34 15.42 56.70
CA VAL A 899 11.94 15.44 55.30
C VAL A 899 11.07 14.23 55.01
N GLY A 900 9.84 14.43 54.56
CA GLY A 900 8.88 13.41 54.09
C GLY A 900 8.52 13.68 52.67
N SER A 901 7.71 12.81 52.10
CA SER A 901 7.14 12.92 50.74
C SER A 901 5.62 12.84 50.81
N GLN A 902 4.95 13.65 49.98
CA GLN A 902 3.51 13.75 49.83
C GLN A 902 2.99 13.23 48.50
#